data_2251f78875ecb2ff054bbe9e4e442b4e
#
_entry.id   2251f78875ecb2ff054bbe9e4e442b4e
#
_cell.length_a   1.000
_cell.length_b   1.000
_cell.length_c   1.000
_cell.angle_alpha   90.00
_cell.angle_beta   90.00
_cell.angle_gamma   90.00
#
_symmetry.space_group_name_H-M   'P 1'
#
loop_
_entity.id
_entity.type
_entity.pdbx_description
1 polymer ?
#
loop_
_entity_poly.entity_id
_entity_poly.type
_entity_poly.pdbx_seq_one_letter_code
_entity_poly.pdbx_strand_id
1 'polypeptide(L)'
;MSQHFDIAIIGAGPAGIAAATSAAHHKLSHVLFEKAEIANTIYDYQLRKHVMAEPGRLPLRAHCRFEAGSREKILQEFGEDLQKYNVNLVKGEVTRIQKNGARFEISFQGTICTASHVILAIGVQGSPRKLGVVGEELDHIAYTLADPDEFKGRHIIVVGAGDAAIENALALAENNTVSLINRGGEFARAKDANAKKILGAIEKGAIRCFYNATINRIEQSTTHVNTPDGEVAVQCDRIIARLGCVPPRKFLEGIGIVFPNNEANAVPTVNSQYESNVPGLYILGALIGYPLIKQAMNQGYEVIAHIRGEPVEPADQQLLEERFAQLPGGFTDNFPKISANLPLFGDLSEPQLREMLIDSSLHIKNKGEIVFEKNDYTDTFFSIVSGSVEIEIGGGRHVTLSQGQFFGEMGLLSGRRRVATVRAAESGTLLLETPRKQVLKLIASVNSVKRALDELFMFRAMQTSVFPETSESFLQALVKKASMKSFKKGDTIFKEGEIGDAIYLIRKGSVKVSRLNRAGVDVAQTYVAAGSYVGEMAVLREEPTPRSATCTAAVACETISISKEDVLNLLREFPDIRERIVTFADSRRVQNAVGDWTEQSGSLLDFMMKEGLTDAENVLLIDSDLCVACDNCEAACAATHNGYSRLDRKGGKSFASIQVPISCRHCENPLCMIDCPPDALTRMPNGEVMIKDSCIGCGNCVGNCPYGVIQIVYDKVHTGFSLLSMLGLGKKEKGPAKAAKCDMCRDLGSGPACVRACPTGAAMRVNSSKLLQIAAAKRS
;
A
#
# COMPACT_ATOMS: atom_id res chain seq x y z
N MET A 1 -30.30 43.23 13.07
CA MET A 1 -29.32 42.77 14.08
C MET A 1 -28.71 41.46 13.56
N SER A 2 -27.40 41.34 13.54
CA SER A 2 -26.76 40.10 13.16
C SER A 2 -27.10 39.02 14.18
N GLN A 3 -27.57 37.85 13.72
CA GLN A 3 -27.90 36.73 14.61
C GLN A 3 -26.61 36.22 15.30
N HIS A 4 -26.68 36.00 16.61
CA HIS A 4 -25.57 35.50 17.42
C HIS A 4 -25.78 34.04 17.79
N PHE A 5 -24.72 33.25 17.71
CA PHE A 5 -24.71 31.82 18.09
C PHE A 5 -23.60 31.57 19.13
N ASP A 6 -23.79 30.55 19.99
CA ASP A 6 -22.71 30.07 20.83
C ASP A 6 -21.61 29.44 19.98
N ILE A 7 -22.02 28.66 18.96
CA ILE A 7 -21.10 27.90 18.11
C ILE A 7 -21.49 28.01 16.64
N ALA A 8 -20.52 28.36 15.80
CA ALA A 8 -20.63 28.23 14.35
C ALA A 8 -19.73 27.08 13.84
N ILE A 9 -20.32 26.13 13.14
CA ILE A 9 -19.65 24.95 12.58
C ILE A 9 -19.59 25.11 11.08
N ILE A 10 -18.39 25.06 10.51
CA ILE A 10 -18.15 25.27 9.08
C ILE A 10 -17.80 23.94 8.44
N GLY A 11 -18.70 23.41 7.59
CA GLY A 11 -18.60 22.14 6.89
C GLY A 11 -19.44 21.04 7.53
N ALA A 12 -20.40 20.49 6.77
CA ALA A 12 -21.23 19.37 7.16
C ALA A 12 -20.62 18.02 6.72
N GLY A 13 -19.31 17.87 6.86
CA GLY A 13 -18.63 16.57 6.84
C GLY A 13 -18.87 15.79 8.14
N PRO A 14 -18.38 14.54 8.25
CA PRO A 14 -18.62 13.70 9.44
C PRO A 14 -18.27 14.37 10.78
N ALA A 15 -17.17 15.12 10.86
CA ALA A 15 -16.77 15.87 12.04
C ALA A 15 -17.77 16.97 12.39
N GLY A 16 -18.19 17.75 11.39
CA GLY A 16 -19.14 18.85 11.58
C GLY A 16 -20.54 18.36 11.94
N ILE A 17 -20.99 17.25 11.34
CA ILE A 17 -22.27 16.59 11.70
C ILE A 17 -22.24 16.14 13.15
N ALA A 18 -21.15 15.50 13.58
CA ALA A 18 -21.00 15.04 14.96
C ALA A 18 -20.94 16.21 15.94
N ALA A 19 -20.25 17.30 15.64
CA ALA A 19 -20.23 18.51 16.43
C ALA A 19 -21.62 19.16 16.51
N ALA A 20 -22.33 19.28 15.39
CA ALA A 20 -23.65 19.91 15.33
C ALA A 20 -24.72 19.09 16.08
N THR A 21 -24.72 17.75 15.92
CA THR A 21 -25.64 16.88 16.66
C THR A 21 -25.35 16.90 18.16
N SER A 22 -24.06 17.00 18.56
CA SER A 22 -23.67 17.16 19.97
C SER A 22 -24.10 18.53 20.53
N ALA A 23 -23.87 19.63 19.79
CA ALA A 23 -24.31 20.96 20.18
C ALA A 23 -25.84 21.02 20.35
N ALA A 24 -26.60 20.46 19.40
CA ALA A 24 -28.05 20.37 19.46
C ALA A 24 -28.54 19.53 20.66
N HIS A 25 -27.91 18.36 20.91
CA HIS A 25 -28.22 17.50 22.07
C HIS A 25 -28.10 18.29 23.39
N HIS A 26 -27.07 19.11 23.50
CA HIS A 26 -26.83 19.94 24.69
C HIS A 26 -27.54 21.29 24.66
N LYS A 27 -28.43 21.54 23.68
CA LYS A 27 -29.22 22.75 23.50
C LYS A 27 -28.38 24.03 23.39
N LEU A 28 -27.17 23.94 22.88
CA LEU A 28 -26.35 25.11 22.57
C LEU A 28 -26.89 25.79 21.30
N SER A 29 -26.90 27.13 21.32
CA SER A 29 -27.24 27.89 20.13
C SER A 29 -26.17 27.69 19.06
N HIS A 30 -26.50 27.06 17.93
CA HIS A 30 -25.54 26.68 16.93
C HIS A 30 -26.04 26.90 15.50
N VAL A 31 -25.09 26.96 14.57
CA VAL A 31 -25.34 26.94 13.14
C VAL A 31 -24.31 26.07 12.45
N LEU A 32 -24.77 25.19 11.56
CA LEU A 32 -23.93 24.36 10.69
C LEU A 32 -24.00 24.88 9.26
N PHE A 33 -22.88 25.35 8.72
CA PHE A 33 -22.77 25.82 7.33
C PHE A 33 -22.25 24.70 6.43
N GLU A 34 -22.90 24.52 5.28
CA GLU A 34 -22.43 23.62 4.23
C GLU A 34 -22.61 24.28 2.85
N LYS A 35 -21.53 24.31 2.07
CA LYS A 35 -21.56 24.95 0.75
C LYS A 35 -22.15 24.06 -0.35
N ALA A 36 -22.04 22.75 -0.19
CA ALA A 36 -22.44 21.75 -1.19
C ALA A 36 -23.45 20.77 -0.58
N GLU A 37 -23.15 19.48 -0.58
CA GLU A 37 -24.04 18.44 -0.04
C GLU A 37 -23.57 17.94 1.33
N ILE A 38 -24.50 17.46 2.15
CA ILE A 38 -24.20 16.85 3.45
C ILE A 38 -23.20 15.70 3.23
N ALA A 39 -22.16 15.64 4.03
CA ALA A 39 -21.07 14.70 3.91
C ALA A 39 -20.47 14.64 2.49
N ASN A 40 -20.25 15.80 1.86
CA ASN A 40 -19.93 15.95 0.44
C ASN A 40 -18.82 15.00 -0.04
N THR A 41 -17.79 14.73 0.75
CA THR A 41 -16.74 13.75 0.40
C THR A 41 -17.30 12.35 0.18
N ILE A 42 -18.27 11.92 1.00
CA ILE A 42 -18.94 10.62 0.86
C ILE A 42 -19.94 10.67 -0.30
N TYR A 43 -20.65 11.81 -0.44
CA TYR A 43 -21.56 12.07 -1.55
C TYR A 43 -20.86 11.95 -2.92
N ASP A 44 -19.62 12.40 -3.03
CA ASP A 44 -18.79 12.33 -4.24
C ASP A 44 -18.15 10.96 -4.48
N TYR A 45 -18.35 9.97 -3.62
CA TYR A 45 -17.95 8.60 -3.91
C TYR A 45 -18.85 7.99 -5.00
N GLN A 46 -18.30 7.03 -5.73
CA GLN A 46 -19.08 6.27 -6.70
C GLN A 46 -20.31 5.64 -6.05
N LEU A 47 -21.41 5.56 -6.81
CA LEU A 47 -22.64 4.90 -6.39
C LEU A 47 -22.35 3.47 -5.89
N ARG A 48 -23.00 3.08 -4.80
CA ARG A 48 -22.86 1.76 -4.13
C ARG A 48 -21.48 1.49 -3.53
N LYS A 49 -20.59 2.45 -3.48
CA LYS A 49 -19.27 2.27 -2.83
C LYS A 49 -19.47 1.92 -1.36
N HIS A 50 -18.79 0.85 -0.91
CA HIS A 50 -18.78 0.47 0.49
C HIS A 50 -17.80 1.36 1.26
N VAL A 51 -18.26 1.99 2.34
CA VAL A 51 -17.48 2.86 3.22
C VAL A 51 -17.19 2.10 4.51
N MET A 52 -15.93 2.03 4.89
CA MET A 52 -15.47 1.29 6.07
C MET A 52 -15.55 2.15 7.33
N ALA A 53 -15.91 1.54 8.46
CA ALA A 53 -15.91 2.19 9.77
C ALA A 53 -14.60 1.89 10.53
N GLU A 54 -13.49 2.40 10.01
CA GLU A 54 -12.16 2.23 10.61
C GLU A 54 -11.80 3.38 11.58
N PRO A 55 -10.97 3.13 12.64
CA PRO A 55 -10.55 1.83 13.17
C PRO A 55 -11.71 1.04 13.76
N GLY A 56 -11.74 -0.29 13.50
CA GLY A 56 -12.85 -1.14 13.93
C GLY A 56 -13.07 -1.14 15.46
N ARG A 57 -11.98 -1.12 16.23
CA ARG A 57 -11.99 -1.15 17.71
C ARG A 57 -12.32 0.19 18.37
N LEU A 58 -12.13 1.32 17.64
CA LEU A 58 -12.40 2.64 18.21
C LEU A 58 -13.91 2.79 18.47
N PRO A 59 -14.38 3.09 19.71
CA PRO A 59 -15.78 3.35 19.95
C PRO A 59 -16.23 4.65 19.27
N LEU A 60 -17.47 4.70 18.83
CA LEU A 60 -18.10 5.92 18.37
C LEU A 60 -18.83 6.57 19.55
N ARG A 61 -18.43 7.80 19.90
CA ARG A 61 -19.04 8.60 20.97
C ARG A 61 -20.05 9.63 20.43
N ALA A 62 -19.97 9.93 19.13
CA ALA A 62 -20.86 10.90 18.51
C ALA A 62 -22.33 10.52 18.69
N HIS A 63 -23.20 11.52 18.82
CA HIS A 63 -24.65 11.31 18.92
C HIS A 63 -25.27 10.84 17.59
N CYS A 64 -24.61 11.09 16.45
CA CYS A 64 -25.01 10.57 15.16
C CYS A 64 -24.41 9.19 14.88
N ARG A 65 -25.12 8.39 14.10
CA ARG A 65 -24.76 7.01 13.76
C ARG A 65 -23.65 6.97 12.70
N PHE A 66 -22.81 5.96 12.77
CA PHE A 66 -21.90 5.59 11.69
C PHE A 66 -21.45 4.15 11.82
N GLU A 67 -21.84 3.32 10.88
CA GLU A 67 -21.39 1.94 10.70
C GLU A 67 -20.89 1.73 9.28
N ALA A 68 -20.09 0.67 9.05
CA ALA A 68 -19.70 0.31 7.71
C ALA A 68 -20.92 -0.03 6.86
N GLY A 69 -20.98 0.51 5.64
CA GLY A 69 -22.14 0.31 4.78
C GLY A 69 -21.98 0.94 3.41
N SER A 70 -23.04 0.89 2.60
CA SER A 70 -23.03 1.59 1.32
C SER A 70 -23.05 3.10 1.52
N ARG A 71 -22.48 3.82 0.56
CA ARG A 71 -22.53 5.29 0.48
C ARG A 71 -23.95 5.83 0.74
N GLU A 72 -24.94 5.25 0.09
CA GLU A 72 -26.34 5.69 0.15
C GLU A 72 -26.91 5.55 1.56
N LYS A 73 -26.66 4.39 2.23
CA LYS A 73 -27.12 4.14 3.60
C LYS A 73 -26.54 5.19 4.55
N ILE A 74 -25.24 5.48 4.47
CA ILE A 74 -24.57 6.43 5.35
C ILE A 74 -25.09 7.86 5.15
N LEU A 75 -25.28 8.29 3.91
CA LEU A 75 -25.85 9.61 3.61
C LEU A 75 -27.27 9.76 4.14
N GLN A 76 -28.10 8.71 4.00
CA GLN A 76 -29.45 8.67 4.57
C GLN A 76 -29.42 8.79 6.09
N GLU A 77 -28.57 7.99 6.76
CA GLU A 77 -28.43 7.99 8.23
C GLU A 77 -28.00 9.37 8.76
N PHE A 78 -27.05 10.04 8.09
CA PHE A 78 -26.63 11.39 8.47
C PHE A 78 -27.76 12.42 8.28
N GLY A 79 -28.54 12.35 7.20
CA GLY A 79 -29.69 13.21 6.98
C GLY A 79 -30.76 13.04 8.04
N GLU A 80 -31.09 11.79 8.40
CA GLU A 80 -32.04 11.47 9.45
C GLU A 80 -31.58 11.98 10.82
N ASP A 81 -30.28 11.83 11.14
CA ASP A 81 -29.74 12.28 12.43
C ASP A 81 -29.73 13.80 12.54
N LEU A 82 -29.40 14.54 11.47
CA LEU A 82 -29.50 16.00 11.46
C LEU A 82 -30.96 16.47 11.73
N GLN A 83 -31.94 15.80 11.16
CA GLN A 83 -33.36 16.08 11.42
C GLN A 83 -33.78 15.71 12.83
N LYS A 84 -33.42 14.52 13.32
CA LYS A 84 -33.72 14.03 14.67
C LYS A 84 -33.24 14.99 15.76
N TYR A 85 -32.08 15.58 15.60
CA TYR A 85 -31.50 16.50 16.56
C TYR A 85 -31.88 17.97 16.29
N ASN A 86 -32.71 18.28 15.27
CA ASN A 86 -33.09 19.62 14.88
C ASN A 86 -31.87 20.53 14.69
N VAL A 87 -30.86 20.04 13.98
CA VAL A 87 -29.64 20.82 13.68
C VAL A 87 -29.99 22.01 12.80
N ASN A 88 -29.53 23.21 13.19
CA ASN A 88 -29.68 24.43 12.39
C ASN A 88 -28.70 24.42 11.22
N LEU A 89 -29.07 23.77 10.12
CA LEU A 89 -28.28 23.66 8.90
C LEU A 89 -28.58 24.80 7.94
N VAL A 90 -27.54 25.54 7.54
CA VAL A 90 -27.61 26.62 6.56
C VAL A 90 -26.78 26.25 5.34
N LYS A 91 -27.43 26.14 4.18
CA LYS A 91 -26.71 25.91 2.91
C LYS A 91 -26.11 27.23 2.42
N GLY A 92 -24.80 27.35 2.46
CA GLY A 92 -24.08 28.54 2.04
C GLY A 92 -22.58 28.44 2.27
N GLU A 93 -21.81 29.07 1.39
CA GLU A 93 -20.35 29.12 1.51
C GLU A 93 -19.94 30.26 2.45
N VAL A 94 -19.19 29.89 3.49
CA VAL A 94 -18.53 30.87 4.36
C VAL A 94 -17.27 31.37 3.66
N THR A 95 -17.26 32.68 3.35
CA THR A 95 -16.19 33.33 2.57
C THR A 95 -15.16 34.03 3.45
N ARG A 96 -15.55 34.43 4.66
CA ARG A 96 -14.66 35.14 5.61
C ARG A 96 -15.06 34.86 7.03
N ILE A 97 -14.04 34.68 7.87
CA ILE A 97 -14.16 34.59 9.33
C ILE A 97 -13.14 35.56 9.93
N GLN A 98 -13.62 36.45 10.80
CA GLN A 98 -12.77 37.42 11.45
C GLN A 98 -13.06 37.47 12.94
N LYS A 99 -12.02 37.45 13.76
CA LYS A 99 -12.14 37.55 15.22
C LYS A 99 -12.16 39.03 15.61
N ASN A 100 -13.25 39.46 16.29
CA ASN A 100 -13.43 40.80 16.83
C ASN A 100 -13.64 40.73 18.33
N GLY A 101 -12.57 40.94 19.12
CA GLY A 101 -12.60 40.77 20.57
C GLY A 101 -12.90 39.35 20.97
N ALA A 102 -13.99 39.15 21.72
CA ALA A 102 -14.44 37.84 22.20
C ALA A 102 -15.32 37.05 21.20
N ARG A 103 -15.66 37.61 20.05
CA ARG A 103 -16.58 37.04 19.07
C ARG A 103 -15.95 36.93 17.71
N PHE A 104 -16.50 36.02 16.92
CA PHE A 104 -16.17 35.84 15.50
C PHE A 104 -17.30 36.41 14.65
N GLU A 105 -16.95 37.17 13.63
CA GLU A 105 -17.84 37.56 12.54
C GLU A 105 -17.65 36.61 11.36
N ILE A 106 -18.77 36.05 10.88
CA ILE A 106 -18.80 35.05 9.83
C ILE A 106 -19.62 35.57 8.66
N SER A 107 -18.95 35.72 7.52
CA SER A 107 -19.60 36.20 6.29
C SER A 107 -19.96 35.02 5.39
N PHE A 108 -21.22 34.93 4.98
CA PHE A 108 -21.73 33.94 4.06
C PHE A 108 -22.85 34.55 3.19
N GLN A 109 -22.80 34.30 1.89
CA GLN A 109 -23.81 34.78 0.92
C GLN A 109 -24.23 36.27 1.10
N GLY A 110 -23.29 37.15 1.39
CA GLY A 110 -23.56 38.55 1.63
C GLY A 110 -24.19 38.89 2.98
N THR A 111 -24.42 37.91 3.84
CA THR A 111 -24.95 38.07 5.20
C THR A 111 -23.85 37.88 6.23
N ILE A 112 -23.99 38.51 7.39
CA ILE A 112 -23.04 38.36 8.51
C ILE A 112 -23.79 37.85 9.74
N CYS A 113 -23.27 36.80 10.36
CA CYS A 113 -23.64 36.38 11.71
C CYS A 113 -22.44 36.41 12.65
N THR A 114 -22.67 36.27 13.94
CA THR A 114 -21.61 36.26 14.94
C THR A 114 -21.66 34.95 15.76
N ALA A 115 -20.49 34.49 16.24
CA ALA A 115 -20.42 33.35 17.12
C ALA A 115 -19.36 33.54 18.23
N SER A 116 -19.56 32.91 19.39
CA SER A 116 -18.57 32.89 20.45
C SER A 116 -17.42 31.90 20.11
N HIS A 117 -17.74 30.79 19.51
CA HIS A 117 -16.79 29.74 19.09
C HIS A 117 -16.99 29.37 17.62
N VAL A 118 -15.90 29.02 16.94
CA VAL A 118 -15.92 28.56 15.55
C VAL A 118 -15.25 27.18 15.47
N ILE A 119 -15.89 26.23 14.78
CA ILE A 119 -15.36 24.90 14.51
C ILE A 119 -15.19 24.75 12.99
N LEU A 120 -13.94 24.55 12.54
CA LEU A 120 -13.61 24.27 11.15
C LEU A 120 -13.58 22.77 10.88
N ALA A 121 -14.57 22.26 10.16
CA ALA A 121 -14.73 20.85 9.78
C ALA A 121 -14.82 20.69 8.24
N ILE A 122 -14.19 21.61 7.48
CA ILE A 122 -14.30 21.70 6.01
C ILE A 122 -13.52 20.63 5.26
N GLY A 123 -12.73 19.80 5.95
CA GLY A 123 -11.91 18.76 5.34
C GLY A 123 -10.88 19.28 4.34
N VAL A 124 -10.26 18.37 3.58
CA VAL A 124 -9.27 18.72 2.55
C VAL A 124 -9.79 18.44 1.13
N GLN A 125 -10.79 17.59 0.95
CA GLN A 125 -11.27 17.18 -0.37
C GLN A 125 -12.17 18.21 -1.07
N GLY A 126 -12.71 19.17 -0.35
CA GLY A 126 -13.52 20.25 -0.91
C GLY A 126 -12.75 21.27 -1.77
N SER A 127 -11.43 21.17 -1.85
CA SER A 127 -10.55 22.05 -2.63
C SER A 127 -9.69 21.24 -3.60
N PRO A 128 -10.26 20.74 -4.72
CA PRO A 128 -9.50 20.02 -5.71
C PRO A 128 -8.42 20.92 -6.32
N ARG A 129 -7.25 20.33 -6.55
CA ARG A 129 -6.18 21.03 -7.27
C ARG A 129 -6.66 21.32 -8.67
N LYS A 130 -6.61 22.59 -9.04
CA LYS A 130 -7.03 23.08 -10.36
C LYS A 130 -6.00 22.72 -11.44
N LEU A 131 -6.47 22.64 -12.68
CA LEU A 131 -5.61 22.42 -13.86
C LEU A 131 -4.69 23.64 -14.09
N GLY A 132 -5.21 24.86 -13.86
CA GLY A 132 -4.46 26.10 -14.03
C GLY A 132 -4.17 26.45 -15.50
N VAL A 133 -5.05 26.07 -16.41
CA VAL A 133 -4.89 26.26 -17.85
C VAL A 133 -6.07 27.07 -18.44
N VAL A 134 -5.84 27.68 -19.59
CA VAL A 134 -6.88 28.38 -20.33
C VAL A 134 -8.00 27.41 -20.74
N GLY A 135 -9.25 27.77 -20.49
CA GLY A 135 -10.42 26.95 -20.77
C GLY A 135 -10.83 26.04 -19.59
N GLU A 136 -10.18 26.15 -18.42
CA GLU A 136 -10.54 25.37 -17.23
C GLU A 136 -11.95 25.66 -16.70
N GLU A 137 -12.50 26.82 -17.03
CA GLU A 137 -13.84 27.31 -16.64
C GLU A 137 -14.99 26.70 -17.46
N LEU A 138 -14.69 25.93 -18.51
CA LEU A 138 -15.71 25.34 -19.38
C LEU A 138 -16.52 24.25 -18.64
N ASP A 139 -17.85 24.19 -18.94
CA ASP A 139 -18.80 23.30 -18.23
C ASP A 139 -18.54 21.81 -18.38
N HIS A 140 -17.77 21.40 -19.39
CA HIS A 140 -17.43 20.00 -19.61
C HIS A 140 -16.23 19.50 -18.77
N ILE A 141 -15.75 20.32 -17.81
CA ILE A 141 -14.66 19.94 -16.92
C ILE A 141 -15.21 19.64 -15.53
N ALA A 142 -14.86 18.47 -14.99
CA ALA A 142 -15.25 18.06 -13.65
C ALA A 142 -14.02 17.54 -12.86
N TYR A 143 -14.09 17.73 -11.54
CA TYR A 143 -13.07 17.27 -10.59
C TYR A 143 -13.51 16.04 -9.81
N THR A 144 -14.75 15.61 -10.02
CA THR A 144 -15.37 14.41 -9.44
C THR A 144 -16.08 13.60 -10.52
N LEU A 145 -16.29 12.32 -10.26
CA LEU A 145 -17.09 11.42 -11.10
C LEU A 145 -17.98 10.61 -10.16
N ALA A 146 -19.28 10.92 -10.16
CA ALA A 146 -20.26 10.25 -9.32
C ALA A 146 -20.75 8.95 -9.95
N ASP A 147 -21.12 9.00 -11.21
CA ASP A 147 -21.62 7.84 -11.96
C ASP A 147 -20.94 7.75 -13.34
N PRO A 148 -20.06 6.76 -13.56
CA PRO A 148 -19.47 6.53 -14.88
C PRO A 148 -20.49 6.08 -15.93
N ASP A 149 -21.63 5.49 -15.54
CA ASP A 149 -22.66 4.98 -16.45
C ASP A 149 -23.51 6.08 -17.11
N GLU A 150 -23.41 7.33 -16.61
CA GLU A 150 -24.01 8.51 -17.25
C GLU A 150 -23.39 8.83 -18.62
N PHE A 151 -22.15 8.34 -18.86
CA PHE A 151 -21.39 8.62 -20.08
C PHE A 151 -21.35 7.39 -20.97
N LYS A 152 -21.82 7.53 -22.21
CA LYS A 152 -21.79 6.46 -23.22
C LYS A 152 -21.41 7.03 -24.59
N GLY A 153 -20.45 6.36 -25.24
CA GLY A 153 -19.98 6.72 -26.57
C GLY A 153 -19.29 8.09 -26.64
N ARG A 154 -18.71 8.57 -25.54
CA ARG A 154 -18.04 9.87 -25.44
C ARG A 154 -16.52 9.75 -25.51
N HIS A 155 -15.87 10.83 -25.94
CA HIS A 155 -14.42 11.00 -25.81
C HIS A 155 -14.11 11.71 -24.49
N ILE A 156 -13.57 10.94 -23.53
CA ILE A 156 -13.33 11.45 -22.17
C ILE A 156 -11.85 11.49 -21.89
N ILE A 157 -11.38 12.64 -21.39
CA ILE A 157 -10.02 12.79 -20.91
C ILE A 157 -10.04 12.69 -19.38
N VAL A 158 -9.23 11.78 -18.84
CA VAL A 158 -8.96 11.70 -17.40
C VAL A 158 -7.56 12.26 -17.15
N VAL A 159 -7.44 13.20 -16.19
CA VAL A 159 -6.15 13.81 -15.86
C VAL A 159 -5.70 13.39 -14.48
N GLY A 160 -4.54 12.76 -14.40
CA GLY A 160 -3.95 12.27 -13.17
C GLY A 160 -3.44 10.85 -13.28
N ALA A 161 -2.64 10.43 -12.30
CA ALA A 161 -2.00 9.10 -12.27
C ALA A 161 -2.11 8.40 -10.90
N GLY A 162 -2.95 8.92 -10.00
CA GLY A 162 -3.27 8.28 -8.71
C GLY A 162 -4.46 7.32 -8.82
N ASP A 163 -4.75 6.59 -7.73
CA ASP A 163 -5.80 5.57 -7.69
C ASP A 163 -7.16 6.07 -8.20
N ALA A 164 -7.61 7.24 -7.76
CA ALA A 164 -8.89 7.80 -8.19
C ALA A 164 -8.95 8.10 -9.70
N ALA A 165 -7.85 8.55 -10.31
CA ALA A 165 -7.77 8.77 -11.75
C ALA A 165 -7.85 7.44 -12.51
N ILE A 166 -7.12 6.44 -12.05
CA ILE A 166 -7.09 5.11 -12.63
C ILE A 166 -8.46 4.42 -12.53
N GLU A 167 -9.08 4.44 -11.35
CA GLU A 167 -10.42 3.86 -11.12
C GLU A 167 -11.47 4.51 -12.03
N ASN A 168 -11.43 5.85 -12.15
CA ASN A 168 -12.32 6.57 -13.04
C ASN A 168 -12.05 6.24 -14.52
N ALA A 169 -10.79 6.20 -14.96
CA ALA A 169 -10.44 5.88 -16.34
C ALA A 169 -10.88 4.46 -16.73
N LEU A 170 -10.68 3.48 -15.85
CA LEU A 170 -11.09 2.09 -16.07
C LEU A 170 -12.61 1.93 -16.15
N ALA A 171 -13.35 2.57 -15.22
CA ALA A 171 -14.81 2.50 -15.21
C ALA A 171 -15.42 3.18 -16.46
N LEU A 172 -14.88 4.32 -16.86
CA LEU A 172 -15.34 5.05 -18.05
C LEU A 172 -15.02 4.31 -19.35
N ALA A 173 -13.90 3.57 -19.41
CA ALA A 173 -13.46 2.87 -20.61
C ALA A 173 -14.36 1.68 -21.01
N GLU A 174 -15.27 1.24 -20.13
CA GLU A 174 -16.24 0.20 -20.44
C GLU A 174 -17.21 0.65 -21.53
N ASN A 175 -17.58 1.93 -21.56
CA ASN A 175 -18.62 2.47 -22.46
C ASN A 175 -18.15 3.69 -23.29
N ASN A 176 -16.90 4.13 -23.17
CA ASN A 176 -16.40 5.38 -23.77
C ASN A 176 -14.99 5.21 -24.34
N THR A 177 -14.58 6.15 -25.20
CA THR A 177 -13.18 6.30 -25.63
C THR A 177 -12.45 7.15 -24.59
N VAL A 178 -11.49 6.56 -23.87
CA VAL A 178 -10.80 7.23 -22.77
C VAL A 178 -9.33 7.53 -23.11
N SER A 179 -8.95 8.79 -22.92
CA SER A 179 -7.56 9.25 -22.93
C SER A 179 -7.12 9.62 -21.51
N LEU A 180 -5.99 9.09 -21.06
CA LEU A 180 -5.42 9.38 -19.74
C LEU A 180 -4.18 10.24 -19.86
N ILE A 181 -4.17 11.39 -19.18
CA ILE A 181 -3.02 12.30 -19.16
C ILE A 181 -2.24 12.06 -17.86
N ASN A 182 -1.03 11.53 -18.00
CA ASN A 182 -0.10 11.30 -16.89
C ASN A 182 1.10 12.23 -17.01
N ARG A 183 1.31 13.09 -16.03
CA ARG A 183 2.44 14.01 -15.95
C ARG A 183 3.79 13.29 -15.78
N GLY A 184 3.79 12.08 -15.24
CA GLY A 184 4.97 11.24 -15.09
C GLY A 184 5.10 10.19 -16.20
N GLY A 185 6.25 9.53 -16.26
CA GLY A 185 6.50 8.39 -17.15
C GLY A 185 5.87 7.07 -16.66
N GLU A 186 5.33 7.04 -15.45
CA GLU A 186 4.78 5.84 -14.81
C GLU A 186 3.68 6.18 -13.79
N PHE A 187 3.01 5.15 -13.26
CA PHE A 187 1.98 5.29 -12.22
C PHE A 187 2.54 5.09 -10.80
N ALA A 188 3.66 5.77 -10.47
CA ALA A 188 4.42 5.59 -9.24
C ALA A 188 3.62 5.82 -7.93
N ARG A 189 2.52 6.57 -7.98
CA ARG A 189 1.67 6.90 -6.81
C ARG A 189 0.44 6.02 -6.70
N ALA A 190 0.20 5.18 -7.68
CA ALA A 190 -0.94 4.28 -7.66
C ALA A 190 -0.62 3.01 -6.88
N LYS A 191 -1.64 2.42 -6.28
CA LYS A 191 -1.54 1.07 -5.71
C LYS A 191 -1.20 0.07 -6.82
N ASP A 192 -0.40 -0.93 -6.50
CA ASP A 192 0.06 -1.94 -7.47
C ASP A 192 -1.08 -2.58 -8.26
N ALA A 193 -2.22 -2.84 -7.60
CA ALA A 193 -3.40 -3.40 -8.25
C ALA A 193 -3.98 -2.47 -9.32
N ASN A 194 -4.09 -1.18 -9.02
CA ASN A 194 -4.61 -0.18 -9.95
C ASN A 194 -3.61 0.08 -11.08
N ALA A 195 -2.32 0.15 -10.76
CA ALA A 195 -1.27 0.29 -11.76
C ALA A 195 -1.28 -0.87 -12.78
N LYS A 196 -1.43 -2.12 -12.32
CA LYS A 196 -1.54 -3.28 -13.21
C LYS A 196 -2.79 -3.25 -14.09
N LYS A 197 -3.94 -2.89 -13.52
CA LYS A 197 -5.21 -2.80 -14.27
C LYS A 197 -5.12 -1.77 -15.38
N ILE A 198 -4.59 -0.58 -15.06
CA ILE A 198 -4.49 0.50 -16.05
C ILE A 198 -3.46 0.16 -17.14
N LEU A 199 -2.31 -0.42 -16.79
CA LEU A 199 -1.31 -0.86 -17.76
C LEU A 199 -1.88 -1.94 -18.68
N GLY A 200 -2.61 -2.92 -18.14
CA GLY A 200 -3.29 -3.93 -18.96
C GLY A 200 -4.38 -3.36 -19.87
N ALA A 201 -5.08 -2.31 -19.46
CA ALA A 201 -6.06 -1.61 -20.30
C ALA A 201 -5.39 -0.80 -21.41
N ILE A 202 -4.25 -0.17 -21.13
CA ILE A 202 -3.43 0.56 -22.10
C ILE A 202 -2.84 -0.42 -23.13
N GLU A 203 -2.28 -1.55 -22.69
CA GLU A 203 -1.71 -2.59 -23.56
C GLU A 203 -2.75 -3.19 -24.52
N LYS A 204 -3.99 -3.36 -24.06
CA LYS A 204 -5.12 -3.83 -24.88
C LYS A 204 -5.72 -2.74 -25.77
N GLY A 205 -5.24 -1.51 -25.69
CA GLY A 205 -5.76 -0.37 -26.46
C GLY A 205 -7.12 0.15 -25.97
N ALA A 206 -7.63 -0.31 -24.80
CA ALA A 206 -8.88 0.17 -24.23
C ALA A 206 -8.77 1.60 -23.66
N ILE A 207 -7.57 2.03 -23.27
CA ILE A 207 -7.27 3.38 -22.81
C ILE A 207 -6.00 3.87 -23.49
N ARG A 208 -6.06 5.08 -24.08
CA ARG A 208 -4.89 5.76 -24.61
C ARG A 208 -4.22 6.58 -23.50
N CYS A 209 -2.96 6.29 -23.16
CA CYS A 209 -2.23 7.04 -22.14
C CYS A 209 -1.15 7.94 -22.77
N PHE A 210 -1.16 9.21 -22.39
CA PHE A 210 -0.12 10.18 -22.69
C PHE A 210 0.78 10.31 -21.46
N TYR A 211 2.00 9.80 -21.56
CA TYR A 211 3.02 9.88 -20.50
C TYR A 211 3.86 11.15 -20.64
N ASN A 212 4.40 11.63 -19.52
CA ASN A 212 5.18 12.87 -19.44
C ASN A 212 4.44 14.03 -20.11
N ALA A 213 3.11 14.07 -19.96
CA ALA A 213 2.22 14.95 -20.69
C ALA A 213 1.43 15.87 -19.74
N THR A 214 1.15 17.07 -20.19
CA THR A 214 0.36 18.08 -19.49
C THR A 214 -0.62 18.73 -20.44
N ILE A 215 -1.77 19.18 -19.89
CA ILE A 215 -2.70 20.00 -20.68
C ILE A 215 -2.10 21.38 -20.85
N ASN A 216 -2.16 21.93 -22.06
CA ASN A 216 -1.76 23.30 -22.40
C ASN A 216 -2.96 24.26 -22.37
N ARG A 217 -4.00 23.93 -23.14
CA ARG A 217 -5.27 24.67 -23.20
C ARG A 217 -6.44 23.74 -23.51
N ILE A 218 -7.64 24.18 -23.17
CA ILE A 218 -8.88 23.44 -23.40
C ILE A 218 -9.82 24.28 -24.22
N GLU A 219 -10.39 23.70 -25.26
CA GLU A 219 -11.43 24.26 -26.11
C GLU A 219 -12.71 23.42 -25.98
N GLN A 220 -13.81 23.86 -26.58
CA GLN A 220 -15.14 23.25 -26.41
C GLN A 220 -15.19 21.73 -26.72
N SER A 221 -14.44 21.27 -27.72
CA SER A 221 -14.43 19.86 -28.15
C SER A 221 -13.03 19.27 -28.31
N THR A 222 -12.00 20.04 -27.95
CA THR A 222 -10.60 19.64 -28.18
C THR A 222 -9.75 20.10 -27.01
N THR A 223 -8.85 19.26 -26.59
CA THR A 223 -7.85 19.57 -25.55
C THR A 223 -6.46 19.47 -26.15
N HIS A 224 -5.66 20.50 -25.99
CA HIS A 224 -4.28 20.55 -26.43
C HIS A 224 -3.35 20.04 -25.33
N VAL A 225 -2.62 18.98 -25.64
CA VAL A 225 -1.77 18.25 -24.70
C VAL A 225 -0.32 18.38 -25.12
N ASN A 226 0.51 18.94 -24.27
CA ASN A 226 1.95 18.93 -24.44
C ASN A 226 2.50 17.55 -24.11
N THR A 227 3.17 16.95 -25.08
CA THR A 227 3.87 15.66 -24.94
C THR A 227 5.36 15.85 -25.22
N PRO A 228 6.23 14.87 -24.89
CA PRO A 228 7.65 14.92 -25.26
C PRO A 228 7.90 15.13 -26.77
N ASP A 229 6.97 14.67 -27.61
CA ASP A 229 7.06 14.72 -29.06
C ASP A 229 6.41 15.97 -29.67
N GLY A 230 5.90 16.88 -28.84
CA GLY A 230 5.22 18.13 -29.22
C GLY A 230 3.77 18.22 -28.76
N GLU A 231 3.08 19.29 -29.19
CA GLU A 231 1.66 19.50 -28.86
C GLU A 231 0.76 18.59 -29.73
N VAL A 232 -0.18 17.90 -29.06
CA VAL A 232 -1.15 17.02 -29.71
C VAL A 232 -2.57 17.51 -29.37
N ALA A 233 -3.41 17.67 -30.38
CA ALA A 233 -4.84 17.95 -30.21
C ALA A 233 -5.62 16.64 -29.97
N VAL A 234 -6.33 16.53 -28.85
CA VAL A 234 -7.11 15.37 -28.44
C VAL A 234 -8.58 15.74 -28.41
N GLN A 235 -9.42 14.99 -29.12
CA GLN A 235 -10.87 15.17 -29.08
C GLN A 235 -11.39 14.93 -27.65
N CYS A 236 -12.30 15.79 -27.18
CA CYS A 236 -12.79 15.75 -25.81
C CYS A 236 -14.22 16.23 -25.70
N ASP A 237 -15.10 15.37 -25.18
CA ASP A 237 -16.48 15.72 -24.79
C ASP A 237 -16.56 16.04 -23.28
N ARG A 238 -15.64 15.46 -22.48
CA ARG A 238 -15.61 15.62 -21.02
C ARG A 238 -14.17 15.47 -20.48
N ILE A 239 -13.82 16.29 -19.50
CA ILE A 239 -12.56 16.15 -18.75
C ILE A 239 -12.90 15.82 -17.30
N ILE A 240 -12.25 14.77 -16.75
CA ILE A 240 -12.30 14.40 -15.34
C ILE A 240 -10.90 14.59 -14.75
N ALA A 241 -10.71 15.69 -14.00
CA ALA A 241 -9.41 16.03 -13.42
C ALA A 241 -9.27 15.45 -11.99
N ARG A 242 -8.39 14.49 -11.80
CA ARG A 242 -8.11 13.82 -10.52
C ARG A 242 -6.69 14.11 -10.04
N LEU A 243 -6.42 15.37 -9.78
CA LEU A 243 -5.09 15.90 -9.44
C LEU A 243 -4.77 15.88 -7.94
N GLY A 244 -5.69 15.33 -7.13
CA GLY A 244 -5.65 15.39 -5.67
C GLY A 244 -6.20 16.71 -5.13
N CYS A 245 -6.15 16.87 -3.80
CA CYS A 245 -6.68 18.02 -3.10
C CYS A 245 -5.55 18.78 -2.40
N VAL A 246 -5.78 20.07 -2.14
CA VAL A 246 -4.86 20.92 -1.39
C VAL A 246 -5.63 21.46 -0.20
N PRO A 247 -5.06 21.44 1.03
CA PRO A 247 -5.67 22.15 2.14
C PRO A 247 -5.95 23.61 1.73
N PRO A 248 -7.08 24.21 2.15
CA PRO A 248 -7.43 25.59 1.79
C PRO A 248 -6.59 26.59 2.60
N ARG A 249 -5.27 26.52 2.42
CA ARG A 249 -4.28 27.22 3.24
C ARG A 249 -4.50 28.72 3.26
N LYS A 250 -4.77 29.35 2.10
CA LYS A 250 -5.03 30.80 2.02
C LYS A 250 -6.22 31.23 2.86
N PHE A 251 -7.28 30.42 2.89
CA PHE A 251 -8.45 30.68 3.72
C PHE A 251 -8.09 30.58 5.21
N LEU A 252 -7.36 29.54 5.61
CA LEU A 252 -6.93 29.32 6.99
C LEU A 252 -5.96 30.40 7.49
N GLU A 253 -4.97 30.79 6.67
CA GLU A 253 -4.05 31.88 6.97
C GLU A 253 -4.79 33.24 7.05
N GLY A 254 -5.83 33.42 6.23
CA GLY A 254 -6.69 34.61 6.26
C GLY A 254 -7.49 34.77 7.57
N ILE A 255 -7.69 33.69 8.32
CA ILE A 255 -8.30 33.67 9.66
C ILE A 255 -7.24 33.90 10.77
N GLY A 256 -5.95 33.83 10.43
CA GLY A 256 -4.83 33.93 11.37
C GLY A 256 -4.28 32.59 11.86
N ILE A 257 -4.63 31.47 11.21
CA ILE A 257 -4.10 30.14 11.55
C ILE A 257 -2.66 30.02 11.07
N VAL A 258 -1.79 29.52 11.93
CA VAL A 258 -0.35 29.33 11.66
C VAL A 258 -0.07 27.87 11.34
N PHE A 259 0.80 27.67 10.34
CA PHE A 259 1.29 26.35 9.94
C PHE A 259 2.74 26.15 10.39
N PRO A 260 3.16 24.92 10.73
CA PRO A 260 4.51 24.65 11.23
C PRO A 260 5.60 24.86 10.17
N ASN A 261 5.27 24.76 8.87
CA ASN A 261 6.20 24.97 7.76
C ASN A 261 5.44 25.36 6.47
N ASN A 262 6.19 25.62 5.39
CA ASN A 262 5.64 26.03 4.09
C ASN A 262 5.36 24.87 3.13
N GLU A 263 5.41 23.63 3.57
CA GLU A 263 5.08 22.50 2.71
C GLU A 263 3.60 22.47 2.34
N ALA A 264 3.31 22.08 1.11
CA ALA A 264 1.94 22.09 0.57
C ALA A 264 0.98 21.12 1.31
N ASN A 265 1.51 20.15 2.01
CA ASN A 265 0.79 19.16 2.81
C ASN A 265 0.86 19.41 4.32
N ALA A 266 1.48 20.53 4.75
CA ALA A 266 1.51 20.90 6.16
C ALA A 266 0.08 21.02 6.71
N VAL A 267 -0.13 20.54 7.92
CA VAL A 267 -1.40 20.67 8.67
C VAL A 267 -1.25 21.71 9.76
N PRO A 268 -2.32 22.45 10.12
CA PRO A 268 -2.27 23.39 11.23
C PRO A 268 -2.01 22.67 12.56
N THR A 269 -1.30 23.37 13.45
CA THR A 269 -1.08 22.86 14.81
C THR A 269 -2.31 23.20 15.67
N VAL A 270 -2.77 22.22 16.45
CA VAL A 270 -3.83 22.39 17.45
C VAL A 270 -3.36 21.80 18.80
N ASN A 271 -3.95 22.28 19.89
CA ASN A 271 -3.72 21.70 21.21
C ASN A 271 -4.54 20.39 21.41
N SER A 272 -4.45 19.79 22.60
CA SER A 272 -5.20 18.57 22.94
C SER A 272 -6.72 18.72 22.95
N GLN A 273 -7.23 19.93 22.91
CA GLN A 273 -8.66 20.26 22.83
C GLN A 273 -9.09 20.67 21.42
N TYR A 274 -8.25 20.44 20.40
CA TYR A 274 -8.45 20.81 19.01
C TYR A 274 -8.49 22.31 18.74
N GLU A 275 -8.11 23.15 19.72
CA GLU A 275 -8.06 24.60 19.56
C GLU A 275 -6.80 25.03 18.82
N SER A 276 -6.94 25.94 17.87
CA SER A 276 -5.84 26.50 17.09
C SER A 276 -5.09 27.59 17.88
N ASN A 277 -4.09 28.20 17.24
CA ASN A 277 -3.43 29.40 17.78
C ASN A 277 -4.37 30.63 17.88
N VAL A 278 -5.59 30.55 17.33
CA VAL A 278 -6.63 31.59 17.46
C VAL A 278 -7.63 31.15 18.55
N PRO A 279 -7.62 31.75 19.76
CA PRO A 279 -8.48 31.30 20.86
C PRO A 279 -9.96 31.30 20.49
N GLY A 280 -10.69 30.22 20.83
CA GLY A 280 -12.08 29.99 20.47
C GLY A 280 -12.31 29.43 19.07
N LEU A 281 -11.22 29.18 18.30
CA LEU A 281 -11.29 28.59 16.96
C LEU A 281 -10.69 27.19 16.98
N TYR A 282 -11.51 26.20 16.66
CA TYR A 282 -11.18 24.76 16.69
C TYR A 282 -11.10 24.19 15.28
N ILE A 283 -10.23 23.23 15.06
CA ILE A 283 -10.02 22.59 13.75
C ILE A 283 -10.15 21.07 13.92
N LEU A 284 -10.97 20.43 13.08
CA LEU A 284 -11.29 19.00 13.21
C LEU A 284 -11.03 18.23 11.91
N GLY A 285 -10.89 16.92 12.08
CA GLY A 285 -10.88 15.94 10.99
C GLY A 285 -9.64 16.00 10.12
N ALA A 286 -9.83 15.82 8.81
CA ALA A 286 -8.73 15.70 7.86
C ALA A 286 -7.83 16.93 7.77
N LEU A 287 -8.29 18.13 8.17
CA LEU A 287 -7.49 19.34 8.22
C LEU A 287 -6.30 19.26 9.19
N ILE A 288 -6.43 18.47 10.26
CA ILE A 288 -5.39 18.26 11.27
C ILE A 288 -4.81 16.84 11.23
N GLY A 289 -4.94 16.16 10.08
CA GLY A 289 -4.31 14.87 9.86
C GLY A 289 -5.14 13.64 10.26
N TYR A 290 -6.43 13.78 10.61
CA TYR A 290 -7.33 12.67 10.89
C TYR A 290 -8.22 12.33 9.67
N PRO A 291 -7.77 11.45 8.77
CA PRO A 291 -8.50 11.16 7.54
C PRO A 291 -9.66 10.18 7.74
N LEU A 292 -9.75 9.52 8.90
CA LEU A 292 -10.75 8.50 9.16
C LEU A 292 -12.04 9.10 9.73
N ILE A 293 -13.17 8.64 9.20
CA ILE A 293 -14.51 9.17 9.51
C ILE A 293 -14.80 9.06 11.00
N LYS A 294 -14.60 7.88 11.60
CA LYS A 294 -14.93 7.63 13.00
C LYS A 294 -14.11 8.51 13.98
N GLN A 295 -12.83 8.72 13.67
CA GLN A 295 -11.98 9.63 14.45
C GLN A 295 -12.49 11.07 14.37
N ALA A 296 -12.77 11.54 13.15
CA ALA A 296 -13.28 12.89 12.94
C ALA A 296 -14.63 13.13 13.65
N MET A 297 -15.50 12.12 13.69
CA MET A 297 -16.78 12.21 14.41
C MET A 297 -16.58 12.27 15.93
N ASN A 298 -15.65 11.48 16.48
CA ASN A 298 -15.32 11.56 17.91
C ASN A 298 -14.76 12.93 18.29
N GLN A 299 -13.91 13.53 17.47
CA GLN A 299 -13.44 14.91 17.68
C GLN A 299 -14.60 15.92 17.69
N GLY A 300 -15.59 15.74 16.81
CA GLY A 300 -16.80 16.58 16.81
C GLY A 300 -17.59 16.48 18.12
N TYR A 301 -17.65 15.32 18.75
CA TYR A 301 -18.22 15.15 20.08
C TYR A 301 -17.35 15.79 21.15
N GLU A 302 -16.06 15.51 21.15
CA GLU A 302 -15.10 15.92 22.18
C GLU A 302 -14.93 17.45 22.22
N VAL A 303 -14.89 18.12 21.07
CA VAL A 303 -14.76 19.59 21.02
C VAL A 303 -15.95 20.28 21.66
N ILE A 304 -17.17 19.75 21.55
CA ILE A 304 -18.36 20.31 22.20
C ILE A 304 -18.27 20.15 23.72
N ALA A 305 -17.79 19.01 24.21
CA ALA A 305 -17.55 18.81 25.63
C ALA A 305 -16.49 19.80 26.16
N HIS A 306 -15.39 20.01 25.43
CA HIS A 306 -14.37 21.01 25.79
C HIS A 306 -14.94 22.44 25.83
N ILE A 307 -15.74 22.85 24.86
CA ILE A 307 -16.39 24.18 24.82
C ILE A 307 -17.31 24.36 26.05
N ARG A 308 -17.96 23.29 26.53
CA ARG A 308 -18.79 23.28 27.71
C ARG A 308 -18.00 23.26 29.02
N GLY A 309 -16.67 23.12 28.95
CA GLY A 309 -15.80 22.98 30.13
C GLY A 309 -15.91 21.62 30.81
N GLU A 310 -16.41 20.59 30.12
CA GLU A 310 -16.51 19.25 30.63
C GLU A 310 -15.21 18.48 30.41
N PRO A 311 -14.73 17.74 31.39
CA PRO A 311 -13.59 16.86 31.19
C PRO A 311 -13.99 15.73 30.25
N VAL A 312 -13.28 15.60 29.14
CA VAL A 312 -13.47 14.53 28.20
C VAL A 312 -12.10 13.98 27.79
N GLU A 313 -11.93 12.70 27.92
CA GLU A 313 -10.75 12.01 27.39
C GLU A 313 -10.96 11.68 25.91
N PRO A 314 -9.89 11.69 25.10
CA PRO A 314 -9.98 11.21 23.72
C PRO A 314 -10.59 9.80 23.61
N ALA A 315 -11.34 9.54 22.55
CA ALA A 315 -12.06 8.26 22.37
C ALA A 315 -11.13 7.04 22.34
N ASP A 316 -9.86 7.24 22.01
CA ASP A 316 -8.82 6.22 21.95
C ASP A 316 -8.11 5.99 23.31
N GLN A 317 -8.34 6.85 24.32
CA GLN A 317 -7.63 6.80 25.60
C GLN A 317 -7.77 5.44 26.29
N GLN A 318 -9.00 4.94 26.42
CA GLN A 318 -9.23 3.65 27.05
C GLN A 318 -8.52 2.50 26.32
N LEU A 319 -8.54 2.51 24.98
CA LEU A 319 -7.86 1.49 24.18
C LEU A 319 -6.34 1.55 24.35
N LEU A 320 -5.79 2.75 24.47
CA LEU A 320 -4.38 2.96 24.72
C LEU A 320 -4.00 2.54 26.15
N GLU A 321 -4.80 2.89 27.15
CA GLU A 321 -4.58 2.41 28.54
C GLU A 321 -4.60 0.87 28.61
N GLU A 322 -5.54 0.21 27.96
CA GLU A 322 -5.59 -1.26 27.88
C GLU A 322 -4.32 -1.84 27.22
N ARG A 323 -3.81 -1.20 26.16
CA ARG A 323 -2.57 -1.61 25.46
C ARG A 323 -1.34 -1.47 26.34
N PHE A 324 -1.30 -0.43 27.15
CA PHE A 324 -0.18 -0.09 28.01
C PHE A 324 -0.32 -0.65 29.44
N ALA A 325 -1.41 -1.35 29.75
CA ALA A 325 -1.69 -1.86 31.11
C ALA A 325 -0.58 -2.76 31.69
N GLN A 326 0.22 -3.40 30.83
CA GLN A 326 1.35 -4.24 31.26
C GLN A 326 2.60 -3.44 31.64
N LEU A 327 2.64 -2.13 31.34
CA LEU A 327 3.78 -1.27 31.63
C LEU A 327 3.57 -0.51 32.96
N PRO A 328 4.60 -0.41 33.80
CA PRO A 328 4.57 0.49 34.92
C PRO A 328 4.26 1.93 34.48
N GLY A 329 3.29 2.58 35.10
CA GLY A 329 2.87 3.94 34.76
C GLY A 329 1.90 4.06 33.58
N GLY A 330 1.45 2.94 33.00
CA GLY A 330 0.41 2.93 31.95
C GLY A 330 0.75 3.74 30.70
N PHE A 331 -0.28 4.19 29.99
CA PHE A 331 -0.14 4.99 28.78
C PHE A 331 0.48 6.37 29.07
N THR A 332 -0.01 7.05 30.10
CA THR A 332 0.36 8.44 30.42
C THR A 332 1.86 8.63 30.63
N ASP A 333 2.53 7.70 31.35
CA ASP A 333 3.96 7.78 31.63
C ASP A 333 4.83 7.29 30.47
N ASN A 334 4.33 6.43 29.61
CA ASN A 334 5.11 5.78 28.57
C ASN A 334 4.94 6.42 27.18
N PHE A 335 3.83 7.09 26.91
CA PHE A 335 3.62 7.78 25.65
C PHE A 335 4.67 8.85 25.34
N PRO A 336 5.05 9.75 26.29
CA PRO A 336 6.13 10.71 26.07
C PRO A 336 7.47 10.04 25.78
N LYS A 337 7.77 8.90 26.42
CA LYS A 337 9.01 8.13 26.19
C LYS A 337 9.05 7.54 24.77
N ILE A 338 7.92 7.00 24.29
CA ILE A 338 7.80 6.48 22.93
C ILE A 338 8.01 7.59 21.92
N SER A 339 7.34 8.73 22.10
CA SER A 339 7.48 9.89 21.23
C SER A 339 8.92 10.42 21.17
N ALA A 340 9.61 10.51 22.32
CA ALA A 340 10.98 11.02 22.40
C ALA A 340 12.04 10.01 21.91
N ASN A 341 11.83 8.71 22.18
CA ASN A 341 12.83 7.68 21.96
C ASN A 341 12.78 7.04 20.57
N LEU A 342 11.76 7.32 19.76
CA LEU A 342 11.61 6.73 18.43
C LEU A 342 11.74 7.80 17.31
N PRO A 343 12.98 8.14 16.90
CA PRO A 343 13.24 9.18 15.89
C PRO A 343 12.52 8.94 14.56
N LEU A 344 12.28 7.67 14.20
CA LEU A 344 11.50 7.28 13.01
C LEU A 344 10.11 7.92 12.97
N PHE A 345 9.51 8.15 14.15
CA PHE A 345 8.17 8.69 14.30
C PHE A 345 8.16 10.16 14.77
N GLY A 346 9.33 10.80 14.83
CA GLY A 346 9.48 12.17 15.36
C GLY A 346 8.70 13.24 14.60
N ASP A 347 8.45 13.03 13.32
CA ASP A 347 7.64 13.94 12.48
C ASP A 347 6.15 13.59 12.48
N LEU A 348 5.73 12.56 13.23
CA LEU A 348 4.31 12.26 13.39
C LEU A 348 3.69 13.27 14.36
N SER A 349 2.52 13.76 14.01
CA SER A 349 1.67 14.47 14.98
C SER A 349 1.23 13.48 16.07
N GLU A 350 0.93 14.02 17.27
CA GLU A 350 0.40 13.22 18.37
C GLU A 350 -0.78 12.33 17.94
N PRO A 351 -1.76 12.83 17.16
CA PRO A 351 -2.86 12.02 16.66
C PRO A 351 -2.42 10.83 15.80
N GLN A 352 -1.45 11.05 14.92
CA GLN A 352 -0.93 9.98 14.05
C GLN A 352 -0.20 8.91 14.86
N LEU A 353 0.56 9.33 15.86
CA LEU A 353 1.25 8.41 16.77
C LEU A 353 0.25 7.62 17.61
N ARG A 354 -0.76 8.26 18.18
CA ARG A 354 -1.85 7.60 18.91
C ARG A 354 -2.59 6.58 18.04
N GLU A 355 -2.93 6.93 16.82
CA GLU A 355 -3.58 6.02 15.87
C GLU A 355 -2.71 4.78 15.58
N MET A 356 -1.41 4.95 15.38
CA MET A 356 -0.48 3.85 15.17
C MET A 356 -0.42 2.93 16.40
N LEU A 357 -0.41 3.51 17.61
CA LEU A 357 -0.33 2.76 18.86
C LEU A 357 -1.57 1.92 19.18
N ILE A 358 -2.77 2.32 18.73
CA ILE A 358 -4.01 1.54 18.92
C ILE A 358 -3.87 0.12 18.36
N ASP A 359 -3.22 -0.03 17.20
CA ASP A 359 -3.05 -1.32 16.54
C ASP A 359 -1.70 -1.99 16.85
N SER A 360 -0.80 -1.30 17.54
CA SER A 360 0.52 -1.80 17.94
C SER A 360 0.45 -2.56 19.27
N SER A 361 1.47 -3.39 19.54
CA SER A 361 1.60 -4.14 20.80
C SER A 361 2.94 -3.81 21.46
N LEU A 362 2.95 -3.80 22.77
CA LEU A 362 4.16 -3.56 23.57
C LEU A 362 4.61 -4.86 24.23
N HIS A 363 5.91 -5.12 24.20
CA HIS A 363 6.50 -6.33 24.76
C HIS A 363 7.68 -5.95 25.66
N ILE A 364 7.67 -6.46 26.89
CA ILE A 364 8.84 -6.45 27.75
C ILE A 364 9.55 -7.79 27.59
N LYS A 365 10.82 -7.77 27.26
CA LYS A 365 11.64 -8.96 27.07
C LYS A 365 12.80 -8.99 28.05
N ASN A 366 13.08 -10.19 28.57
CA ASN A 366 14.24 -10.44 29.40
C ASN A 366 15.43 -10.85 28.56
N LYS A 367 16.65 -10.69 29.10
CA LYS A 367 17.89 -11.03 28.43
C LYS A 367 17.84 -12.49 27.89
N GLY A 368 18.14 -12.64 26.62
CA GLY A 368 18.14 -13.92 25.90
C GLY A 368 16.78 -14.36 25.37
N GLU A 369 15.68 -13.73 25.75
CA GLU A 369 14.36 -14.06 25.19
C GLU A 369 14.30 -13.75 23.69
N ILE A 370 13.76 -14.70 22.93
CA ILE A 370 13.59 -14.58 21.48
C ILE A 370 12.43 -13.63 21.17
N VAL A 371 12.67 -12.72 20.22
CA VAL A 371 11.63 -11.88 19.65
C VAL A 371 11.02 -12.57 18.42
N PHE A 372 11.86 -13.06 17.51
CA PHE A 372 11.50 -13.98 16.42
C PHE A 372 12.73 -14.77 15.97
N GLU A 373 12.51 -15.89 15.32
CA GLU A 373 13.57 -16.74 14.79
C GLU A 373 13.77 -16.55 13.28
N LYS A 374 14.97 -16.87 12.82
CA LYS A 374 15.26 -16.96 11.38
C LYS A 374 14.31 -17.95 10.71
N ASN A 375 13.79 -17.60 9.56
CA ASN A 375 12.79 -18.33 8.78
C ASN A 375 11.35 -18.26 9.32
N ASP A 376 11.07 -17.54 10.40
CA ASP A 376 9.70 -17.27 10.80
C ASP A 376 8.97 -16.43 9.74
N TYR A 377 7.66 -16.64 9.64
CA TYR A 377 6.76 -15.85 8.83
C TYR A 377 5.94 -14.91 9.72
N THR A 378 6.55 -13.80 10.12
CA THR A 378 5.85 -12.74 10.83
C THR A 378 5.91 -11.45 10.02
N ASP A 379 4.83 -10.70 10.03
CA ASP A 379 4.63 -9.50 9.21
C ASP A 379 4.53 -8.23 10.07
N THR A 380 5.31 -8.19 11.14
CA THR A 380 5.37 -7.08 12.08
C THR A 380 6.74 -6.41 12.07
N PHE A 381 6.76 -5.17 12.48
CA PHE A 381 7.90 -4.29 12.58
C PHE A 381 8.14 -3.96 14.06
N PHE A 382 9.37 -3.96 14.49
CA PHE A 382 9.73 -3.71 15.88
C PHE A 382 10.58 -2.45 16.03
N SER A 383 10.19 -1.58 16.96
CA SER A 383 10.98 -0.42 17.40
C SER A 383 11.43 -0.63 18.84
N ILE A 384 12.70 -0.29 19.13
CA ILE A 384 13.27 -0.43 20.47
C ILE A 384 12.98 0.87 21.24
N VAL A 385 12.03 0.83 22.15
CA VAL A 385 11.64 1.98 22.98
C VAL A 385 12.67 2.21 24.09
N SER A 386 13.17 1.12 24.69
CA SER A 386 14.29 1.15 25.65
C SER A 386 14.98 -0.21 25.68
N GLY A 387 16.26 -0.22 26.07
CA GLY A 387 17.06 -1.43 26.08
C GLY A 387 17.73 -1.73 24.74
N SER A 388 18.08 -2.99 24.52
CA SER A 388 18.81 -3.43 23.33
C SER A 388 18.44 -4.85 22.91
N VAL A 389 18.63 -5.14 21.61
CA VAL A 389 18.46 -6.48 21.04
C VAL A 389 19.72 -6.91 20.30
N GLU A 390 19.95 -8.21 20.24
CA GLU A 390 21.02 -8.85 19.50
C GLU A 390 20.43 -9.59 18.29
N ILE A 391 20.98 -9.32 17.10
CA ILE A 391 20.60 -9.93 15.83
C ILE A 391 21.70 -10.90 15.39
N GLU A 392 21.36 -12.16 15.21
CA GLU A 392 22.25 -13.19 14.67
C GLU A 392 22.19 -13.19 13.14
N ILE A 393 23.25 -12.71 12.46
CA ILE A 393 23.27 -12.55 10.99
C ILE A 393 23.83 -13.77 10.26
N GLY A 394 24.17 -14.84 10.97
CA GLY A 394 24.83 -16.03 10.42
C GLY A 394 26.35 -15.99 10.53
N GLY A 395 26.98 -17.16 10.44
CA GLY A 395 28.43 -17.30 10.62
C GLY A 395 28.92 -16.95 12.03
N GLY A 396 28.04 -17.01 13.05
CA GLY A 396 28.39 -16.66 14.44
C GLY A 396 28.54 -15.16 14.70
N ARG A 397 28.13 -14.30 13.78
CA ARG A 397 28.17 -12.83 13.93
C ARG A 397 26.89 -12.30 14.51
N HIS A 398 27.04 -11.36 15.43
CA HIS A 398 25.95 -10.68 16.09
C HIS A 398 26.04 -9.16 15.90
N VAL A 399 24.90 -8.54 15.73
CA VAL A 399 24.78 -7.06 15.69
C VAL A 399 23.84 -6.65 16.80
N THR A 400 24.27 -5.71 17.63
CA THR A 400 23.44 -5.14 18.68
C THR A 400 22.74 -3.88 18.17
N LEU A 401 21.41 -3.83 18.33
CA LEU A 401 20.63 -2.63 18.14
C LEU A 401 20.15 -2.11 19.49
N SER A 402 20.18 -0.78 19.64
CA SER A 402 19.83 -0.09 20.87
C SER A 402 18.58 0.77 20.74
N GLN A 403 18.17 1.40 21.82
CA GLN A 403 17.07 2.36 21.90
C GLN A 403 17.03 3.30 20.70
N GLY A 404 15.84 3.53 20.15
CA GLY A 404 15.58 4.39 18.99
C GLY A 404 15.76 3.70 17.64
N GLN A 405 16.43 2.57 17.61
CA GLN A 405 16.59 1.76 16.40
C GLN A 405 15.39 0.79 16.22
N PHE A 406 15.30 0.21 15.03
CA PHE A 406 14.22 -0.70 14.68
C PHE A 406 14.71 -1.87 13.83
N PHE A 407 13.90 -2.93 13.75
CA PHE A 407 14.24 -4.16 13.05
C PHE A 407 12.98 -4.90 12.56
N GLY A 408 13.19 -5.91 11.71
CA GLY A 408 12.12 -6.71 11.12
C GLY A 408 11.55 -6.15 9.83
N GLU A 409 12.08 -5.02 9.34
CA GLU A 409 11.65 -4.34 8.11
C GLU A 409 11.91 -5.16 6.85
N MET A 410 12.96 -5.99 6.82
CA MET A 410 13.34 -6.80 5.65
C MET A 410 12.23 -7.79 5.25
N GLY A 411 11.64 -8.47 6.23
CA GLY A 411 10.51 -9.36 6.00
C GLY A 411 9.20 -8.63 5.74
N LEU A 412 9.01 -7.49 6.39
CA LEU A 412 7.77 -6.73 6.36
C LEU A 412 7.43 -6.20 4.96
N LEU A 413 8.38 -5.57 4.27
CA LEU A 413 8.13 -4.95 2.97
C LEU A 413 8.02 -5.98 1.84
N SER A 414 8.77 -7.09 1.93
CA SER A 414 8.80 -8.13 0.91
C SER A 414 7.83 -9.28 1.14
N GLY A 415 7.25 -9.41 2.35
CA GLY A 415 6.45 -10.57 2.74
C GLY A 415 7.27 -11.87 2.86
N ARG A 416 8.61 -11.74 2.97
CA ARG A 416 9.55 -12.85 3.08
C ARG A 416 9.69 -13.34 4.52
N ARG A 417 10.33 -14.50 4.68
CA ARG A 417 10.76 -15.02 5.98
C ARG A 417 11.70 -14.05 6.69
N ARG A 418 11.73 -14.14 8.01
CA ARG A 418 12.74 -13.46 8.82
C ARG A 418 14.14 -13.93 8.40
N VAL A 419 15.02 -12.99 8.13
CA VAL A 419 16.38 -13.31 7.64
C VAL A 419 17.38 -13.61 8.76
N ALA A 420 17.02 -13.32 10.00
CA ALA A 420 17.87 -13.44 11.18
C ALA A 420 17.03 -13.81 12.42
N THR A 421 17.67 -14.38 13.44
CA THR A 421 17.10 -14.55 14.78
C THR A 421 17.41 -13.29 15.61
N VAL A 422 16.43 -12.79 16.35
CA VAL A 422 16.54 -11.62 17.22
C VAL A 422 16.21 -11.99 18.66
N ARG A 423 17.08 -11.58 19.59
CA ARG A 423 16.95 -11.81 21.04
C ARG A 423 17.13 -10.51 21.80
N ALA A 424 16.48 -10.36 22.95
CA ALA A 424 16.78 -9.28 23.86
C ALA A 424 18.21 -9.42 24.42
N ALA A 425 19.01 -8.35 24.33
CA ALA A 425 20.39 -8.36 24.82
C ALA A 425 20.48 -8.05 26.32
N GLU A 426 19.45 -7.39 26.87
CA GLU A 426 19.32 -7.05 28.28
C GLU A 426 17.91 -7.26 28.80
N SER A 427 17.76 -7.41 30.13
CA SER A 427 16.45 -7.58 30.76
C SER A 427 15.70 -6.25 30.84
N GLY A 428 14.37 -6.30 30.66
CA GLY A 428 13.53 -5.11 30.64
C GLY A 428 13.54 -4.38 29.30
N THR A 429 14.06 -4.99 28.24
CA THR A 429 14.01 -4.43 26.89
C THR A 429 12.54 -4.24 26.47
N LEU A 430 12.17 -3.00 26.19
CA LEU A 430 10.82 -2.61 25.77
C LEU A 430 10.75 -2.46 24.26
N LEU A 431 9.92 -3.26 23.63
CA LEU A 431 9.73 -3.30 22.18
C LEU A 431 8.31 -2.87 21.81
N LEU A 432 8.20 -2.01 20.81
CA LEU A 432 6.94 -1.66 20.16
C LEU A 432 6.83 -2.50 18.88
N GLU A 433 5.87 -3.42 18.85
CA GLU A 433 5.54 -4.23 17.67
C GLU A 433 4.42 -3.56 16.89
N THR A 434 4.69 -3.14 15.65
CA THR A 434 3.76 -2.45 14.77
C THR A 434 3.37 -3.35 13.61
N PRO A 435 2.07 -3.58 13.34
CA PRO A 435 1.62 -4.37 12.21
C PRO A 435 2.01 -3.77 10.87
N ARG A 436 2.31 -4.62 9.89
CA ARG A 436 2.67 -4.24 8.52
C ARG A 436 1.73 -3.19 7.92
N LYS A 437 0.41 -3.36 8.09
CA LYS A 437 -0.61 -2.43 7.59
C LYS A 437 -0.37 -1.00 8.06
N GLN A 438 -0.03 -0.80 9.34
CA GLN A 438 0.23 0.52 9.90
C GLN A 438 1.52 1.13 9.35
N VAL A 439 2.59 0.33 9.24
CA VAL A 439 3.86 0.81 8.66
C VAL A 439 3.67 1.22 7.19
N LEU A 440 2.96 0.42 6.39
CA LEU A 440 2.66 0.77 4.99
C LEU A 440 1.80 2.03 4.88
N LYS A 441 0.84 2.22 5.79
CA LYS A 441 0.04 3.45 5.86
C LYS A 441 0.92 4.67 6.14
N LEU A 442 1.86 4.57 7.10
CA LEU A 442 2.80 5.64 7.42
C LEU A 442 3.73 5.96 6.23
N ILE A 443 4.28 4.95 5.58
CA ILE A 443 5.11 5.10 4.37
C ILE A 443 4.34 5.85 3.27
N ALA A 444 3.06 5.56 3.11
CA ALA A 444 2.22 6.20 2.08
C ALA A 444 1.84 7.65 2.42
N SER A 445 1.71 7.98 3.72
CA SER A 445 1.20 9.27 4.18
C SER A 445 2.27 10.24 4.69
N VAL A 446 3.42 9.74 5.16
CA VAL A 446 4.48 10.53 5.82
C VAL A 446 5.81 10.36 5.09
N ASN A 447 6.21 11.38 4.34
CA ASN A 447 7.41 11.33 3.50
C ASN A 447 8.72 11.11 4.29
N SER A 448 8.82 11.63 5.51
CA SER A 448 9.99 11.43 6.37
C SER A 448 10.15 9.99 6.82
N VAL A 449 9.05 9.33 7.21
CA VAL A 449 9.05 7.89 7.55
C VAL A 449 9.48 7.05 6.35
N LYS A 450 8.94 7.36 5.17
CA LYS A 450 9.35 6.68 3.94
C LYS A 450 10.84 6.83 3.68
N ARG A 451 11.37 8.07 3.76
CA ARG A 451 12.78 8.36 3.51
C ARG A 451 13.68 7.65 4.52
N ALA A 452 13.36 7.74 5.81
CA ALA A 452 14.14 7.09 6.86
C ALA A 452 14.17 5.57 6.70
N LEU A 453 13.05 4.95 6.32
CA LEU A 453 12.99 3.51 6.05
C LEU A 453 13.78 3.14 4.78
N ASP A 454 13.69 3.91 3.71
CA ASP A 454 14.44 3.67 2.48
C ASP A 454 15.95 3.80 2.73
N GLU A 455 16.40 4.82 3.47
CA GLU A 455 17.81 5.02 3.85
C GLU A 455 18.33 3.86 4.70
N LEU A 456 17.58 3.45 5.73
CA LEU A 456 17.98 2.31 6.54
C LEU A 456 18.03 1.01 5.74
N PHE A 457 17.08 0.82 4.85
CA PHE A 457 17.03 -0.36 3.99
C PHE A 457 18.29 -0.43 3.11
N MET A 458 18.66 0.70 2.50
CA MET A 458 19.89 0.79 1.72
C MET A 458 21.10 0.50 2.58
N PHE A 459 21.17 1.10 3.77
CA PHE A 459 22.25 0.89 4.72
C PHE A 459 22.44 -0.59 5.09
N ARG A 460 21.36 -1.25 5.54
CA ARG A 460 21.41 -2.66 5.94
C ARG A 460 21.68 -3.60 4.78
N ALA A 461 21.10 -3.34 3.62
CA ALA A 461 21.37 -4.13 2.43
C ALA A 461 22.85 -4.05 2.02
N MET A 462 23.46 -2.86 2.10
CA MET A 462 24.89 -2.68 1.88
C MET A 462 25.72 -3.41 2.95
N GLN A 463 25.40 -3.22 4.22
CA GLN A 463 26.10 -3.84 5.33
C GLN A 463 26.05 -5.37 5.31
N THR A 464 24.90 -5.96 4.97
CA THR A 464 24.76 -7.42 5.02
C THR A 464 25.24 -8.13 3.77
N SER A 465 25.09 -7.51 2.59
CA SER A 465 25.27 -8.21 1.32
C SER A 465 26.56 -7.83 0.58
N VAL A 466 26.98 -6.58 0.66
CA VAL A 466 28.12 -6.08 -0.14
C VAL A 466 29.31 -5.71 0.73
N PHE A 467 29.09 -5.01 1.85
CA PHE A 467 30.14 -4.38 2.66
C PHE A 467 30.03 -4.74 4.15
N PRO A 468 30.09 -6.02 4.56
CA PRO A 468 29.75 -6.45 5.91
C PRO A 468 30.75 -6.02 7.01
N GLU A 469 31.90 -5.48 6.67
CA GLU A 469 32.94 -5.06 7.65
C GLU A 469 33.30 -3.59 7.55
N THR A 470 32.45 -2.79 6.92
CA THR A 470 32.67 -1.36 6.72
C THR A 470 32.16 -0.55 7.91
N SER A 471 32.79 0.57 8.20
CA SER A 471 32.35 1.48 9.25
C SER A 471 30.96 2.03 8.98
N GLU A 472 30.16 2.16 10.04
CA GLU A 472 28.79 2.71 9.94
C GLU A 472 28.76 4.11 9.33
N SER A 473 29.70 4.95 9.71
CA SER A 473 29.80 6.34 9.22
C SER A 473 30.02 6.39 7.71
N PHE A 474 30.83 5.50 7.17
CA PHE A 474 31.06 5.40 5.74
C PHE A 474 29.80 4.90 5.00
N LEU A 475 29.18 3.85 5.50
CA LEU A 475 27.93 3.33 4.91
C LEU A 475 26.81 4.37 4.92
N GLN A 476 26.68 5.16 5.98
CA GLN A 476 25.73 6.26 6.04
C GLN A 476 26.02 7.34 4.98
N ALA A 477 27.32 7.68 4.78
CA ALA A 477 27.71 8.61 3.71
C ALA A 477 27.41 8.06 2.32
N LEU A 478 27.62 6.75 2.12
CA LEU A 478 27.35 6.05 0.86
C LEU A 478 25.83 5.99 0.55
N VAL A 479 25.01 5.73 1.57
CA VAL A 479 23.53 5.72 1.44
C VAL A 479 23.02 7.06 0.93
N LYS A 480 23.57 8.17 1.39
CA LYS A 480 23.18 9.51 0.91
C LYS A 480 23.48 9.75 -0.57
N LYS A 481 24.46 9.03 -1.14
CA LYS A 481 24.86 9.10 -2.55
C LYS A 481 24.18 8.02 -3.41
N ALA A 482 23.69 6.96 -2.79
CA ALA A 482 23.00 5.86 -3.47
C ALA A 482 21.62 6.31 -3.95
N SER A 483 21.16 5.72 -5.05
CA SER A 483 19.83 5.99 -5.61
C SER A 483 19.04 4.71 -5.79
N MET A 484 17.73 4.77 -5.48
CA MET A 484 16.82 3.67 -5.79
C MET A 484 16.33 3.75 -7.22
N LYS A 485 16.38 2.62 -7.92
CA LYS A 485 15.84 2.48 -9.28
C LYS A 485 14.84 1.32 -9.31
N SER A 486 13.70 1.53 -9.95
CA SER A 486 12.66 0.52 -10.14
C SER A 486 12.61 0.10 -11.61
N PHE A 487 12.50 -1.20 -11.85
CA PHE A 487 12.44 -1.81 -13.18
C PHE A 487 11.20 -2.70 -13.25
N LYS A 488 10.48 -2.61 -14.37
CA LYS A 488 9.38 -3.52 -14.70
C LYS A 488 9.93 -4.87 -15.15
N LYS A 489 9.09 -5.92 -15.13
CA LYS A 489 9.44 -7.20 -15.75
C LYS A 489 9.79 -7.00 -17.22
N GLY A 490 10.98 -7.44 -17.62
CA GLY A 490 11.51 -7.31 -18.98
C GLY A 490 12.37 -6.06 -19.23
N ASP A 491 12.39 -5.09 -18.31
CA ASP A 491 13.22 -3.90 -18.46
C ASP A 491 14.70 -4.28 -18.36
N THR A 492 15.50 -3.70 -19.24
CA THR A 492 16.96 -3.86 -19.22
C THR A 492 17.57 -2.91 -18.19
N ILE A 493 18.36 -3.44 -17.26
CA ILE A 493 19.12 -2.67 -16.27
C ILE A 493 20.38 -2.11 -16.93
N PHE A 494 21.09 -2.95 -17.68
CA PHE A 494 22.22 -2.59 -18.54
C PHE A 494 22.47 -3.72 -19.56
N LYS A 495 23.13 -3.41 -20.68
CA LYS A 495 23.45 -4.36 -21.77
C LYS A 495 24.90 -4.79 -21.76
N GLU A 496 25.16 -5.99 -22.29
CA GLU A 496 26.51 -6.46 -22.58
C GLU A 496 27.22 -5.46 -23.50
N GLY A 497 28.48 -5.13 -23.21
CA GLY A 497 29.31 -4.18 -23.96
C GLY A 497 29.13 -2.71 -23.54
N GLU A 498 28.09 -2.30 -22.82
CA GLU A 498 27.98 -0.94 -22.28
C GLU A 498 29.08 -0.66 -21.22
N ILE A 499 29.56 0.58 -21.16
CA ILE A 499 30.55 0.97 -20.13
C ILE A 499 29.85 0.97 -18.77
N GLY A 500 30.43 0.25 -17.81
CA GLY A 500 29.87 0.14 -16.48
C GLY A 500 30.12 1.37 -15.63
N ASP A 501 29.06 2.02 -15.19
CA ASP A 501 29.01 3.25 -14.43
C ASP A 501 28.59 3.07 -12.97
N ALA A 502 27.95 1.96 -12.63
CA ALA A 502 27.41 1.66 -11.31
C ALA A 502 27.36 0.16 -11.02
N ILE A 503 27.29 -0.19 -9.72
CA ILE A 503 26.84 -1.50 -9.23
C ILE A 503 25.37 -1.40 -8.80
N TYR A 504 24.64 -2.48 -8.98
CA TYR A 504 23.21 -2.56 -8.63
C TYR A 504 22.98 -3.65 -7.60
N LEU A 505 22.64 -3.28 -6.38
CA LEU A 505 22.22 -4.19 -5.33
C LEU A 505 20.72 -4.42 -5.46
N ILE A 506 20.29 -5.67 -5.60
CA ILE A 506 18.88 -6.04 -5.80
C ILE A 506 18.18 -6.03 -4.43
N ARG A 507 17.30 -5.03 -4.22
CA ARG A 507 16.48 -4.92 -3.01
C ARG A 507 15.27 -5.84 -3.06
N LYS A 508 14.60 -5.89 -4.23
CA LYS A 508 13.36 -6.64 -4.45
C LYS A 508 13.35 -7.22 -5.86
N GLY A 509 12.74 -8.38 -6.00
CA GLY A 509 12.63 -9.06 -7.28
C GLY A 509 13.85 -9.93 -7.61
N SER A 510 14.03 -10.21 -8.89
CA SER A 510 15.17 -10.97 -9.43
C SER A 510 15.59 -10.45 -10.80
N VAL A 511 16.88 -10.57 -11.10
CA VAL A 511 17.50 -10.10 -12.34
C VAL A 511 18.00 -11.30 -13.12
N LYS A 512 17.61 -11.39 -14.40
CA LYS A 512 18.16 -12.33 -15.38
C LYS A 512 19.49 -11.78 -15.87
N VAL A 513 20.54 -12.58 -15.80
CA VAL A 513 21.84 -12.31 -16.40
C VAL A 513 21.97 -13.17 -17.64
N SER A 514 22.16 -12.58 -18.80
CA SER A 514 22.22 -13.29 -20.08
C SER A 514 23.37 -12.78 -20.96
N ARG A 515 23.78 -13.60 -21.92
CA ARG A 515 24.79 -13.29 -22.90
C ARG A 515 24.36 -13.74 -24.28
N LEU A 516 24.84 -13.06 -25.30
CA LEU A 516 24.67 -13.51 -26.70
C LEU A 516 25.56 -14.71 -26.95
N ASN A 517 24.98 -15.81 -27.46
CA ASN A 517 25.75 -16.93 -27.97
C ASN A 517 26.37 -16.59 -29.35
N ARG A 518 27.18 -17.51 -29.91
CA ARG A 518 27.81 -17.33 -31.25
C ARG A 518 26.81 -17.14 -32.38
N ALA A 519 25.55 -17.54 -32.20
CA ALA A 519 24.46 -17.37 -33.16
C ALA A 519 23.66 -16.07 -32.92
N GLY A 520 24.06 -15.21 -31.97
CA GLY A 520 23.36 -13.98 -31.65
C GLY A 520 22.09 -14.15 -30.81
N VAL A 521 21.88 -15.33 -30.26
CA VAL A 521 20.71 -15.61 -29.38
C VAL A 521 21.06 -15.27 -27.94
N ASP A 522 20.14 -14.56 -27.25
CA ASP A 522 20.27 -14.19 -25.84
C ASP A 522 20.00 -15.40 -24.93
N VAL A 523 21.06 -15.93 -24.30
CA VAL A 523 21.02 -17.12 -23.45
C VAL A 523 21.17 -16.73 -22.00
N ALA A 524 20.17 -17.10 -21.15
CA ALA A 524 20.22 -16.90 -19.71
C ALA A 524 21.38 -17.69 -19.11
N GLN A 525 22.27 -17.00 -18.39
CA GLN A 525 23.39 -17.60 -17.65
C GLN A 525 22.98 -17.93 -16.23
N THR A 526 22.30 -16.99 -15.56
CA THR A 526 21.86 -17.12 -14.16
C THR A 526 20.76 -16.12 -13.86
N TYR A 527 20.14 -16.32 -12.70
CA TYR A 527 19.21 -15.38 -12.09
C TYR A 527 19.72 -14.96 -10.71
N VAL A 528 19.75 -13.66 -10.48
CA VAL A 528 20.26 -13.07 -9.24
C VAL A 528 19.06 -12.53 -8.45
N ALA A 529 18.86 -13.07 -7.25
CA ALA A 529 17.74 -12.70 -6.38
C ALA A 529 18.06 -11.47 -5.52
N ALA A 530 17.02 -10.92 -4.88
CA ALA A 530 17.17 -9.86 -3.88
C ALA A 530 18.13 -10.28 -2.75
N GLY A 531 18.89 -9.31 -2.23
CA GLY A 531 20.00 -9.53 -1.28
C GLY A 531 21.34 -9.82 -1.96
N SER A 532 21.39 -9.83 -3.30
CA SER A 532 22.61 -9.96 -4.09
C SER A 532 22.79 -8.73 -5.00
N TYR A 533 23.88 -8.68 -5.74
CA TYR A 533 24.23 -7.56 -6.59
C TYR A 533 24.68 -8.00 -7.99
N VAL A 534 24.58 -7.07 -8.96
CA VAL A 534 25.01 -7.24 -10.35
C VAL A 534 25.79 -6.03 -10.82
N GLY A 535 26.62 -6.23 -11.84
CA GLY A 535 27.41 -5.14 -12.47
C GLY A 535 28.75 -4.84 -11.81
N GLU A 536 29.15 -5.61 -10.80
CA GLU A 536 30.41 -5.47 -10.06
C GLU A 536 31.65 -5.56 -10.94
N MET A 537 31.64 -6.45 -11.94
CA MET A 537 32.80 -6.72 -12.78
C MET A 537 33.29 -5.50 -13.57
N ALA A 538 32.39 -4.61 -13.93
CA ALA A 538 32.74 -3.41 -14.71
C ALA A 538 33.17 -2.22 -13.83
N VAL A 539 32.86 -2.23 -12.52
CA VAL A 539 33.19 -1.13 -11.59
C VAL A 539 34.46 -1.38 -10.77
N LEU A 540 34.98 -2.62 -10.72
CA LEU A 540 36.17 -2.98 -9.95
C LEU A 540 37.49 -2.44 -10.54
N ARG A 541 37.47 -1.94 -11.76
CA ARG A 541 38.65 -1.38 -12.45
C ARG A 541 38.51 0.13 -12.60
N GLU A 542 39.62 0.85 -12.48
CA GLU A 542 39.66 2.30 -12.69
C GLU A 542 39.34 2.68 -14.14
N GLU A 543 39.82 1.88 -15.08
CA GLU A 543 39.56 2.08 -16.51
C GLU A 543 38.08 1.85 -16.88
N PRO A 544 37.58 2.54 -17.90
CA PRO A 544 36.28 2.23 -18.50
C PRO A 544 36.20 0.77 -18.92
N THR A 545 35.37 -0.02 -18.27
CA THR A 545 35.28 -1.48 -18.49
C THR A 545 33.86 -1.83 -18.99
N PRO A 546 33.75 -2.53 -20.13
CA PRO A 546 32.46 -2.97 -20.65
C PRO A 546 31.78 -3.98 -19.75
N ARG A 547 30.46 -3.94 -19.68
CA ARG A 547 29.59 -4.94 -19.06
C ARG A 547 29.80 -6.30 -19.72
N SER A 548 30.01 -7.33 -18.91
CA SER A 548 30.28 -8.69 -19.39
C SER A 548 29.03 -9.49 -19.75
N ALA A 549 27.84 -8.98 -19.44
CA ALA A 549 26.56 -9.62 -19.69
C ALA A 549 25.44 -8.58 -19.70
N THR A 550 24.30 -8.93 -20.29
CA THR A 550 23.05 -8.17 -20.21
C THR A 550 22.32 -8.55 -18.94
N CYS A 551 21.84 -7.54 -18.19
CA CYS A 551 21.00 -7.73 -17.01
C CYS A 551 19.60 -7.18 -17.26
N THR A 552 18.59 -8.03 -17.09
CA THR A 552 17.18 -7.72 -17.34
C THR A 552 16.34 -8.07 -16.11
N ALA A 553 15.39 -7.25 -15.74
CA ALA A 553 14.47 -7.53 -14.66
C ALA A 553 13.58 -8.74 -15.01
N ALA A 554 13.80 -9.87 -14.35
CA ALA A 554 13.03 -11.09 -14.58
C ALA A 554 11.59 -10.98 -14.04
N VAL A 555 11.42 -10.22 -12.96
CA VAL A 555 10.16 -9.76 -12.37
C VAL A 555 10.31 -8.28 -12.06
N ALA A 556 9.27 -7.59 -11.61
CA ALA A 556 9.40 -6.22 -11.15
C ALA A 556 10.49 -6.13 -10.05
N CYS A 557 11.52 -5.33 -10.30
CA CYS A 557 12.70 -5.21 -9.46
C CYS A 557 12.86 -3.81 -8.91
N GLU A 558 13.37 -3.73 -7.68
CA GLU A 558 13.91 -2.51 -7.09
C GLU A 558 15.40 -2.73 -6.79
N THR A 559 16.23 -1.82 -7.24
CA THR A 559 17.68 -1.89 -7.05
C THR A 559 18.22 -0.63 -6.40
N ILE A 560 19.30 -0.78 -5.64
CA ILE A 560 20.09 0.32 -5.11
C ILE A 560 21.29 0.46 -6.05
N SER A 561 21.39 1.61 -6.73
CA SER A 561 22.50 1.94 -7.64
C SER A 561 23.55 2.73 -6.88
N ILE A 562 24.81 2.26 -6.93
CA ILE A 562 25.97 2.94 -6.35
C ILE A 562 26.93 3.24 -7.48
N SER A 563 27.40 4.49 -7.59
CA SER A 563 28.26 4.92 -8.68
C SER A 563 29.63 4.20 -8.62
N LYS A 564 30.27 4.03 -9.79
CA LYS A 564 31.63 3.47 -9.91
C LYS A 564 32.63 4.25 -9.06
N GLU A 565 32.54 5.59 -9.05
CA GLU A 565 33.40 6.46 -8.29
C GLU A 565 33.31 6.18 -6.78
N ASP A 566 32.09 6.09 -6.25
CA ASP A 566 31.86 5.82 -4.83
C ASP A 566 32.33 4.41 -4.43
N VAL A 567 32.12 3.41 -5.32
CA VAL A 567 32.64 2.04 -5.12
C VAL A 567 34.16 2.03 -5.11
N LEU A 568 34.81 2.71 -6.05
CA LEU A 568 36.27 2.76 -6.09
C LEU A 568 36.88 3.48 -4.88
N ASN A 569 36.25 4.56 -4.42
CA ASN A 569 36.65 5.24 -3.19
C ASN A 569 36.56 4.29 -1.98
N LEU A 570 35.48 3.54 -1.86
CA LEU A 570 35.32 2.51 -0.83
C LEU A 570 36.43 1.44 -0.91
N LEU A 571 36.73 0.94 -2.09
CA LEU A 571 37.72 -0.12 -2.27
C LEU A 571 39.15 0.34 -2.01
N ARG A 572 39.43 1.64 -2.10
CA ARG A 572 40.75 2.22 -1.68
C ARG A 572 40.86 2.31 -0.18
N GLU A 573 39.78 2.64 0.52
CA GLU A 573 39.73 2.77 1.97
C GLU A 573 39.69 1.40 2.67
N PHE A 574 39.08 0.37 2.03
CA PHE A 574 38.89 -0.97 2.60
C PHE A 574 39.42 -2.07 1.68
N PRO A 575 40.74 -2.35 1.71
CA PRO A 575 41.38 -3.35 0.82
C PRO A 575 40.82 -4.77 0.96
N ASP A 576 40.44 -5.18 2.18
CA ASP A 576 39.89 -6.52 2.47
C ASP A 576 38.53 -6.73 1.78
N ILE A 577 37.73 -5.66 1.64
CA ILE A 577 36.46 -5.69 0.91
C ILE A 577 36.73 -5.87 -0.59
N ARG A 578 37.76 -5.20 -1.11
CA ARG A 578 38.19 -5.36 -2.51
C ARG A 578 38.54 -6.80 -2.82
N GLU A 579 39.31 -7.47 -1.98
CA GLU A 579 39.71 -8.86 -2.18
C GLU A 579 38.49 -9.79 -2.23
N ARG A 580 37.52 -9.60 -1.34
CA ARG A 580 36.28 -10.40 -1.31
C ARG A 580 35.40 -10.19 -2.53
N ILE A 581 35.20 -8.93 -2.95
CA ILE A 581 34.41 -8.63 -4.15
C ILE A 581 35.11 -9.19 -5.40
N VAL A 582 36.43 -9.07 -5.50
CA VAL A 582 37.23 -9.64 -6.59
C VAL A 582 37.11 -11.17 -6.58
N THR A 583 37.29 -11.83 -5.43
CA THR A 583 37.15 -13.29 -5.29
C THR A 583 35.76 -13.76 -5.69
N PHE A 584 34.72 -13.02 -5.30
CA PHE A 584 33.35 -13.32 -5.70
C PHE A 584 33.13 -13.11 -7.21
N ALA A 585 33.64 -12.04 -7.78
CA ALA A 585 33.58 -11.78 -9.21
C ALA A 585 34.32 -12.85 -10.03
N ASP A 586 35.49 -13.29 -9.54
CA ASP A 586 36.30 -14.34 -10.17
C ASP A 586 35.63 -15.71 -10.05
N SER A 587 34.98 -16.02 -8.90
CA SER A 587 34.20 -17.26 -8.76
C SER A 587 33.04 -17.31 -9.75
N ARG A 588 32.35 -16.20 -9.98
CA ARG A 588 31.32 -16.08 -11.02
C ARG A 588 31.90 -16.21 -12.44
N ARG A 589 33.11 -15.66 -12.67
CA ARG A 589 33.83 -15.83 -13.95
C ARG A 589 34.12 -17.30 -14.23
N VAL A 590 34.64 -18.02 -13.23
CA VAL A 590 34.96 -19.46 -13.35
C VAL A 590 33.67 -20.26 -13.56
N GLN A 591 32.61 -20.00 -12.82
CA GLN A 591 31.31 -20.65 -13.00
C GLN A 591 30.74 -20.39 -14.41
N ASN A 592 30.86 -19.16 -14.92
CA ASN A 592 30.41 -18.79 -16.26
C ASN A 592 31.29 -19.36 -17.38
N ALA A 593 32.58 -19.68 -17.11
CA ALA A 593 33.50 -20.25 -18.07
C ALA A 593 33.45 -21.79 -18.12
N VAL A 594 33.12 -22.45 -17.03
CA VAL A 594 33.07 -23.92 -16.89
C VAL A 594 31.70 -24.50 -17.23
N GLY A 595 30.63 -23.68 -17.20
CA GLY A 595 29.29 -24.12 -17.55
C GLY A 595 29.12 -24.22 -19.08
N ASP A 596 29.05 -25.46 -19.59
CA ASP A 596 28.43 -25.74 -20.90
C ASP A 596 26.93 -25.45 -20.79
N TRP A 597 26.58 -24.16 -20.85
CA TRP A 597 25.20 -23.72 -20.87
C TRP A 597 24.60 -24.05 -22.22
N THR A 598 23.99 -25.24 -22.32
CA THR A 598 23.26 -25.61 -23.54
C THR A 598 21.99 -24.75 -23.63
N GLU A 599 21.51 -24.51 -24.81
CA GLU A 599 20.24 -23.81 -25.10
C GLU A 599 19.07 -24.42 -24.32
N GLN A 600 19.10 -25.72 -24.05
CA GLN A 600 18.10 -26.45 -23.27
C GLN A 600 18.15 -26.12 -21.76
N SER A 601 19.34 -25.86 -21.19
CA SER A 601 19.46 -25.47 -19.78
C SER A 601 18.95 -24.07 -19.55
N GLY A 602 19.21 -23.16 -20.47
CA GLY A 602 18.65 -21.81 -20.47
C GLY A 602 17.12 -21.81 -20.62
N SER A 603 16.57 -22.70 -21.46
CA SER A 603 15.13 -22.78 -21.69
C SER A 603 14.36 -23.32 -20.47
N LEU A 604 14.92 -24.26 -19.69
CA LEU A 604 14.32 -24.73 -18.43
C LEU A 604 14.30 -23.61 -17.39
N LEU A 605 15.42 -22.91 -17.21
CA LEU A 605 15.49 -21.78 -16.27
C LEU A 605 14.50 -20.67 -16.66
N ASP A 606 14.43 -20.33 -17.93
CA ASP A 606 13.46 -19.38 -18.47
C ASP A 606 12.01 -19.83 -18.20
N PHE A 607 11.70 -21.11 -18.41
CA PHE A 607 10.40 -21.67 -18.10
C PHE A 607 10.09 -21.55 -16.61
N MET A 608 11.02 -21.96 -15.74
CA MET A 608 10.84 -21.88 -14.29
C MET A 608 10.59 -20.45 -13.81
N MET A 609 11.32 -19.48 -14.37
CA MET A 609 11.15 -18.06 -14.03
C MET A 609 9.83 -17.49 -14.55
N LYS A 610 9.50 -17.75 -15.82
CA LYS A 610 8.23 -17.30 -16.42
C LYS A 610 7.03 -17.82 -15.67
N GLU A 611 7.11 -19.06 -15.24
CA GLU A 611 6.05 -19.70 -14.45
C GLU A 611 6.16 -19.41 -12.94
N GLY A 612 7.15 -18.65 -12.46
CA GLY A 612 7.34 -18.29 -11.06
C GLY A 612 7.62 -19.48 -10.14
N LEU A 613 8.26 -20.53 -10.67
CA LEU A 613 8.57 -21.73 -9.94
C LEU A 613 9.78 -21.55 -9.02
N THR A 614 10.64 -20.61 -9.33
CA THR A 614 11.82 -20.24 -8.52
C THR A 614 11.45 -19.49 -7.24
N ASP A 615 10.32 -18.78 -7.24
CA ASP A 615 9.78 -18.04 -6.08
C ASP A 615 8.67 -18.85 -5.34
N ALA A 616 8.50 -20.09 -5.69
CA ALA A 616 7.43 -20.94 -5.18
C ALA A 616 7.90 -21.81 -4.01
N GLU A 617 7.24 -21.66 -2.86
CA GLU A 617 7.46 -22.53 -1.70
C GLU A 617 6.82 -23.89 -1.88
N ASN A 618 5.71 -23.96 -2.60
CA ASN A 618 4.95 -25.19 -2.78
C ASN A 618 4.17 -25.18 -4.11
N VAL A 619 4.65 -25.94 -5.08
CA VAL A 619 4.09 -26.06 -6.44
C VAL A 619 3.42 -27.40 -6.62
N LEU A 620 2.23 -27.40 -7.22
CA LEU A 620 1.63 -28.60 -7.77
C LEU A 620 2.23 -28.86 -9.16
N LEU A 621 2.80 -30.03 -9.34
CA LEU A 621 3.27 -30.54 -10.63
C LEU A 621 2.47 -31.77 -11.01
N ILE A 622 2.34 -31.98 -12.32
CA ILE A 622 1.78 -33.20 -12.89
C ILE A 622 2.80 -33.78 -13.88
N ASP A 623 3.20 -35.01 -13.64
CA ASP A 623 4.01 -35.76 -14.56
C ASP A 623 3.13 -36.31 -15.69
N SER A 624 3.29 -35.75 -16.91
CA SER A 624 2.46 -36.13 -18.06
C SER A 624 2.69 -37.58 -18.51
N ASP A 625 3.87 -38.16 -18.21
CA ASP A 625 4.16 -39.57 -18.55
C ASP A 625 3.35 -40.53 -17.68
N LEU A 626 3.00 -40.10 -16.46
CA LEU A 626 2.20 -40.89 -15.51
C LEU A 626 0.72 -40.51 -15.49
N CYS A 627 0.37 -39.31 -16.04
CA CYS A 627 -0.97 -38.77 -15.96
C CYS A 627 -1.93 -39.43 -16.96
N VAL A 628 -2.94 -40.08 -16.47
CA VAL A 628 -4.00 -40.71 -17.29
C VAL A 628 -5.19 -39.78 -17.58
N ALA A 629 -5.08 -38.49 -17.30
CA ALA A 629 -6.09 -37.48 -17.56
C ALA A 629 -7.48 -37.76 -16.96
N CYS A 630 -7.56 -38.42 -15.82
CA CYS A 630 -8.82 -38.82 -15.17
C CYS A 630 -9.55 -37.68 -14.43
N ASP A 631 -8.96 -36.51 -14.29
CA ASP A 631 -9.47 -35.31 -13.60
C ASP A 631 -9.83 -35.51 -12.10
N ASN A 632 -9.45 -36.65 -11.48
CA ASN A 632 -9.70 -36.93 -10.06
C ASN A 632 -9.09 -35.87 -9.13
N CYS A 633 -7.96 -35.27 -9.51
CA CYS A 633 -7.32 -34.19 -8.75
C CYS A 633 -8.19 -32.94 -8.64
N GLU A 634 -8.88 -32.55 -9.73
CA GLU A 634 -9.82 -31.42 -9.73
C GLU A 634 -11.11 -31.76 -9.00
N ALA A 635 -11.65 -32.96 -9.24
CA ALA A 635 -12.88 -33.43 -8.58
C ALA A 635 -12.71 -33.50 -7.07
N ALA A 636 -11.58 -34.05 -6.58
CA ALA A 636 -11.27 -34.10 -5.15
C ALA A 636 -11.05 -32.71 -4.55
N CYS A 637 -10.41 -31.79 -5.29
CA CYS A 637 -10.27 -30.41 -4.87
C CYS A 637 -11.63 -29.73 -4.74
N ALA A 638 -12.50 -29.86 -5.72
CA ALA A 638 -13.84 -29.29 -5.69
C ALA A 638 -14.71 -29.88 -4.56
N ALA A 639 -14.65 -31.19 -4.34
CA ALA A 639 -15.38 -31.86 -3.27
C ALA A 639 -14.97 -31.36 -1.88
N THR A 640 -13.68 -31.07 -1.67
CA THR A 640 -13.15 -30.52 -0.42
C THR A 640 -13.52 -29.04 -0.20
N HIS A 641 -13.84 -28.31 -1.27
CA HIS A 641 -14.00 -26.85 -1.23
C HIS A 641 -15.38 -26.38 -1.76
N ASN A 642 -16.45 -26.95 -1.23
CA ASN A 642 -17.84 -26.53 -1.50
C ASN A 642 -18.23 -26.55 -2.99
N GLY A 643 -17.58 -27.40 -3.79
CA GLY A 643 -17.83 -27.54 -5.23
C GLY A 643 -16.97 -26.63 -6.13
N TYR A 644 -16.04 -25.85 -5.57
CA TYR A 644 -15.12 -25.01 -6.32
C TYR A 644 -13.72 -25.61 -6.36
N SER A 645 -13.26 -26.06 -7.54
CA SER A 645 -11.86 -26.46 -7.69
C SER A 645 -10.95 -25.26 -7.56
N ARG A 646 -9.89 -25.38 -6.76
CA ARG A 646 -8.84 -24.39 -6.59
C ARG A 646 -7.60 -24.71 -7.43
N LEU A 647 -7.75 -25.61 -8.37
CA LEU A 647 -6.77 -25.91 -9.41
C LEU A 647 -7.49 -26.10 -10.75
N ASP A 648 -6.78 -25.73 -11.83
CA ASP A 648 -7.15 -26.06 -13.21
C ASP A 648 -5.97 -26.86 -13.80
N ARG A 649 -6.22 -28.14 -14.06
CA ARG A 649 -5.23 -29.05 -14.60
C ARG A 649 -4.88 -28.72 -16.05
N LYS A 650 -5.87 -28.31 -16.82
CA LYS A 650 -5.75 -28.10 -18.28
C LYS A 650 -5.15 -26.74 -18.63
N GLY A 651 -5.36 -25.72 -17.77
CA GLY A 651 -4.94 -24.35 -18.03
C GLY A 651 -3.46 -24.05 -17.78
N GLY A 652 -2.69 -25.05 -17.33
CA GLY A 652 -1.27 -24.89 -17.02
C GLY A 652 -0.34 -25.03 -18.22
N LYS A 653 0.93 -24.67 -18.02
CA LYS A 653 1.99 -24.80 -19.03
C LYS A 653 2.88 -25.99 -18.74
N SER A 654 3.48 -26.56 -19.79
CA SER A 654 4.35 -27.73 -19.70
C SER A 654 5.75 -27.42 -20.20
N PHE A 655 6.73 -28.07 -19.59
CA PHE A 655 8.09 -28.17 -20.07
C PHE A 655 8.50 -29.64 -20.04
N ALA A 656 8.86 -30.20 -21.20
CA ALA A 656 9.01 -31.65 -21.39
C ALA A 656 7.76 -32.38 -20.86
N SER A 657 7.93 -33.40 -20.03
CA SER A 657 6.83 -34.15 -19.42
C SER A 657 6.30 -33.56 -18.08
N ILE A 658 6.76 -32.39 -17.67
CA ILE A 658 6.32 -31.74 -16.45
C ILE A 658 5.30 -30.67 -16.78
N GLN A 659 4.06 -30.85 -16.32
CA GLN A 659 3.00 -29.85 -16.41
C GLN A 659 2.87 -29.10 -15.08
N VAL A 660 2.72 -27.78 -15.16
CA VAL A 660 2.46 -26.90 -14.01
C VAL A 660 1.04 -26.40 -14.10
N PRO A 661 0.05 -27.02 -13.45
CA PRO A 661 -1.35 -26.61 -13.50
C PRO A 661 -1.54 -25.23 -12.87
N ILE A 662 -2.64 -24.54 -13.22
CA ILE A 662 -3.02 -23.29 -12.56
C ILE A 662 -3.45 -23.62 -11.13
N SER A 663 -2.55 -23.40 -10.17
CA SER A 663 -2.75 -23.62 -8.75
C SER A 663 -1.86 -22.67 -7.95
N CYS A 664 -2.26 -22.32 -6.72
CA CYS A 664 -1.45 -21.44 -5.87
C CYS A 664 -0.06 -22.05 -5.61
N ARG A 665 0.96 -21.22 -5.71
CA ARG A 665 2.39 -21.57 -5.57
C ARG A 665 2.93 -21.21 -4.19
N HIS A 666 2.11 -20.59 -3.33
CA HIS A 666 2.51 -20.11 -1.99
C HIS A 666 3.84 -19.35 -2.04
N CYS A 667 3.93 -18.38 -2.95
CA CYS A 667 5.17 -17.68 -3.30
C CYS A 667 5.93 -17.16 -2.10
N GLU A 668 7.27 -17.19 -2.15
CA GLU A 668 8.15 -16.54 -1.19
C GLU A 668 7.86 -15.02 -1.12
N ASN A 669 7.56 -14.40 -2.29
CA ASN A 669 7.17 -13.01 -2.42
C ASN A 669 5.71 -12.89 -2.89
N PRO A 670 4.71 -12.95 -1.99
CA PRO A 670 3.30 -13.07 -2.36
C PRO A 670 2.67 -11.75 -2.76
N LEU A 671 2.76 -11.36 -4.03
CA LEU A 671 2.17 -10.11 -4.53
C LEU A 671 0.66 -9.99 -4.25
N CYS A 672 -0.04 -11.11 -4.10
CA CYS A 672 -1.47 -11.12 -3.75
C CYS A 672 -1.79 -10.56 -2.36
N MET A 673 -0.81 -10.51 -1.44
CA MET A 673 -0.98 -9.90 -0.13
C MET A 673 -0.91 -8.36 -0.16
N ILE A 674 -0.36 -7.80 -1.24
CA ILE A 674 -0.27 -6.35 -1.41
C ILE A 674 -1.68 -5.80 -1.65
N ASP A 675 -1.99 -4.66 -1.03
CA ASP A 675 -3.28 -3.93 -1.18
C ASP A 675 -4.53 -4.72 -0.78
N CYS A 676 -4.44 -5.66 0.13
CA CYS A 676 -5.62 -6.29 0.73
C CYS A 676 -6.23 -5.35 1.79
N PRO A 677 -7.40 -4.70 1.56
CA PRO A 677 -7.91 -3.69 2.47
C PRO A 677 -8.17 -4.20 3.89
N PRO A 678 -8.78 -5.40 4.10
CA PRO A 678 -8.98 -5.96 5.43
C PRO A 678 -7.77 -6.77 5.93
N ASP A 679 -6.62 -6.75 5.24
CA ASP A 679 -5.47 -7.61 5.53
C ASP A 679 -5.85 -9.09 5.71
N ALA A 680 -6.75 -9.55 4.83
CA ALA A 680 -7.30 -10.90 4.90
C ALA A 680 -6.36 -11.97 4.34
N LEU A 681 -5.36 -11.58 3.51
CA LEU A 681 -4.32 -12.52 3.09
C LEU A 681 -3.18 -12.46 4.09
N THR A 682 -2.83 -13.62 4.62
CA THR A 682 -1.77 -13.75 5.62
C THR A 682 -0.90 -14.96 5.31
N ARG A 683 0.32 -14.95 5.81
CA ARG A 683 1.22 -16.08 5.74
C ARG A 683 1.20 -16.86 7.06
N MET A 684 1.08 -18.16 6.96
CA MET A 684 1.11 -19.07 8.10
C MET A 684 2.56 -19.43 8.48
N PRO A 685 2.80 -19.92 9.71
CA PRO A 685 4.14 -20.34 10.16
C PRO A 685 4.79 -21.41 9.27
N ASN A 686 3.98 -22.23 8.60
CA ASN A 686 4.45 -23.25 7.66
C ASN A 686 4.79 -22.69 6.27
N GLY A 687 4.71 -21.38 6.07
CA GLY A 687 5.00 -20.70 4.80
C GLY A 687 3.82 -20.57 3.85
N GLU A 688 2.69 -21.12 4.13
CA GLU A 688 1.52 -21.07 3.27
C GLU A 688 0.83 -19.71 3.33
N VAL A 689 0.49 -19.14 2.17
CA VAL A 689 -0.34 -17.96 2.10
C VAL A 689 -1.80 -18.37 2.15
N MET A 690 -2.58 -17.82 3.06
CA MET A 690 -4.00 -18.14 3.23
C MET A 690 -4.88 -16.90 3.20
N ILE A 691 -6.19 -17.11 3.07
CA ILE A 691 -7.23 -16.07 3.12
C ILE A 691 -8.04 -16.28 4.39
N LYS A 692 -8.12 -15.23 5.24
CA LYS A 692 -8.91 -15.20 6.47
C LYS A 692 -10.40 -14.95 6.17
N ASP A 693 -11.25 -15.22 7.13
CA ASP A 693 -12.70 -14.95 7.05
C ASP A 693 -13.05 -13.47 6.95
N SER A 694 -12.14 -12.58 7.35
CA SER A 694 -12.25 -11.12 7.17
C SER A 694 -12.25 -10.67 5.69
N CYS A 695 -12.11 -11.59 4.72
CA CYS A 695 -12.14 -11.26 3.30
C CYS A 695 -13.50 -10.70 2.88
N ILE A 696 -13.49 -9.52 2.23
CA ILE A 696 -14.67 -8.82 1.73
C ILE A 696 -14.92 -9.04 0.23
N GLY A 697 -14.15 -9.92 -0.44
CA GLY A 697 -14.33 -10.24 -1.86
C GLY A 697 -14.04 -9.09 -2.84
N CYS A 698 -13.26 -8.07 -2.45
CA CYS A 698 -12.98 -6.88 -3.28
C CYS A 698 -12.22 -7.17 -4.59
N GLY A 699 -11.59 -8.34 -4.72
CA GLY A 699 -10.91 -8.76 -5.95
C GLY A 699 -9.48 -8.23 -6.15
N ASN A 700 -8.94 -7.36 -5.29
CA ASN A 700 -7.58 -6.81 -5.46
C ASN A 700 -6.51 -7.91 -5.59
N CYS A 701 -6.62 -8.96 -4.76
CA CYS A 701 -5.70 -10.09 -4.80
C CYS A 701 -5.77 -10.90 -6.11
N VAL A 702 -6.91 -10.91 -6.81
CA VAL A 702 -7.06 -11.54 -8.13
C VAL A 702 -6.20 -10.83 -9.16
N GLY A 703 -6.29 -9.49 -9.19
CA GLY A 703 -5.47 -8.66 -10.08
C GLY A 703 -3.98 -8.69 -9.74
N ASN A 704 -3.64 -8.83 -8.45
CA ASN A 704 -2.25 -8.86 -7.99
C ASN A 704 -1.55 -10.21 -8.18
N CYS A 705 -2.31 -11.30 -8.40
CA CYS A 705 -1.72 -12.60 -8.61
C CYS A 705 -1.20 -12.74 -10.06
N PRO A 706 0.12 -12.82 -10.31
CA PRO A 706 0.65 -12.91 -11.67
C PRO A 706 0.34 -14.25 -12.36
N TYR A 707 -0.18 -15.23 -11.60
CA TYR A 707 -0.46 -16.58 -12.09
C TYR A 707 -1.96 -16.86 -12.28
N GLY A 708 -2.83 -15.88 -11.98
CA GLY A 708 -4.28 -15.99 -12.16
C GLY A 708 -4.96 -17.09 -11.32
N VAL A 709 -4.37 -17.45 -10.17
CA VAL A 709 -4.81 -18.60 -9.37
C VAL A 709 -5.89 -18.27 -8.32
N ILE A 710 -6.24 -16.99 -8.17
CA ILE A 710 -7.24 -16.54 -7.19
C ILE A 710 -8.56 -16.31 -7.90
N GLN A 711 -9.62 -16.87 -7.35
CA GLN A 711 -10.99 -16.78 -7.86
C GLN A 711 -11.87 -16.05 -6.86
N ILE A 712 -12.92 -15.36 -7.34
CA ILE A 712 -13.99 -14.87 -6.47
C ILE A 712 -15.10 -15.91 -6.46
N VAL A 713 -15.41 -16.42 -5.28
CA VAL A 713 -16.48 -17.39 -5.02
C VAL A 713 -17.56 -16.75 -4.16
N TYR A 714 -18.77 -17.30 -4.22
CA TYR A 714 -19.90 -16.84 -3.44
C TYR A 714 -20.31 -17.91 -2.45
N ASP A 715 -20.46 -17.55 -1.19
CA ASP A 715 -20.97 -18.48 -0.19
C ASP A 715 -22.40 -18.92 -0.58
N LYS A 716 -22.72 -20.20 -0.37
CA LYS A 716 -24.08 -20.68 -0.57
C LYS A 716 -24.95 -20.12 0.55
N VAL A 717 -25.93 -19.30 0.21
CA VAL A 717 -26.97 -18.92 1.16
C VAL A 717 -27.81 -20.17 1.43
N HIS A 718 -27.81 -20.68 2.65
CA HIS A 718 -28.82 -21.62 3.12
C HIS A 718 -30.14 -20.87 3.25
N THR A 719 -30.87 -20.72 2.15
CA THR A 719 -32.28 -20.28 2.21
C THR A 719 -33.06 -21.37 2.91
N GLY A 720 -33.51 -21.08 4.12
CA GLY A 720 -34.51 -21.92 4.81
C GLY A 720 -35.68 -22.20 3.86
N PHE A 721 -36.33 -23.34 4.01
CA PHE A 721 -37.46 -23.82 3.22
C PHE A 721 -38.47 -22.70 2.95
N SER A 722 -38.49 -22.17 1.74
CA SER A 722 -39.50 -21.21 1.26
C SER A 722 -40.33 -21.88 0.18
N LEU A 723 -41.64 -21.82 0.35
CA LEU A 723 -42.62 -22.36 -0.65
C LEU A 723 -42.39 -21.78 -2.06
N LEU A 724 -41.85 -20.56 -2.18
CA LEU A 724 -41.49 -19.90 -3.44
C LEU A 724 -40.34 -20.55 -4.19
N SER A 725 -39.43 -21.22 -3.46
CA SER A 725 -38.31 -21.96 -4.09
C SER A 725 -38.78 -23.26 -4.75
N MET A 726 -39.86 -23.83 -4.28
CA MET A 726 -40.48 -25.04 -4.87
C MET A 726 -41.17 -24.76 -6.20
N LEU A 727 -41.58 -23.50 -6.44
CA LEU A 727 -42.26 -23.05 -7.66
C LEU A 727 -41.31 -22.46 -8.72
N GLY A 728 -39.99 -22.53 -8.52
CA GLY A 728 -38.99 -22.04 -9.48
C GLY A 728 -38.93 -20.52 -9.64
N LEU A 729 -39.61 -19.74 -8.76
CA LEU A 729 -39.74 -18.29 -8.84
C LEU A 729 -38.80 -17.54 -7.85
N GLY A 730 -37.97 -18.25 -7.08
CA GLY A 730 -37.01 -17.67 -6.16
C GLY A 730 -35.76 -17.16 -6.88
N LYS A 731 -35.47 -15.87 -6.84
CA LYS A 731 -34.15 -15.34 -7.20
C LYS A 731 -33.13 -16.01 -6.27
N LYS A 732 -32.17 -16.75 -6.85
CA LYS A 732 -31.01 -17.26 -6.09
C LYS A 732 -30.17 -16.06 -5.63
N GLU A 733 -30.37 -15.63 -4.42
CA GLU A 733 -29.45 -14.64 -3.81
C GLU A 733 -28.07 -15.28 -3.67
N LYS A 734 -27.08 -14.60 -4.25
CA LYS A 734 -25.67 -14.98 -4.04
C LYS A 734 -25.25 -14.48 -2.66
N GLY A 735 -24.67 -15.32 -1.85
CA GLY A 735 -24.06 -14.93 -0.58
C GLY A 735 -22.88 -13.97 -0.77
N PRO A 736 -22.24 -13.53 0.32
CA PRO A 736 -21.12 -12.61 0.23
C PRO A 736 -20.00 -13.18 -0.63
N ALA A 737 -19.41 -12.31 -1.45
CA ALA A 737 -18.27 -12.66 -2.28
C ALA A 737 -17.02 -12.85 -1.42
N LYS A 738 -16.23 -13.88 -1.66
CA LYS A 738 -14.94 -14.12 -1.03
C LYS A 738 -13.89 -14.52 -2.07
N ALA A 739 -12.64 -14.15 -1.83
CA ALA A 739 -11.54 -14.67 -2.63
C ALA A 739 -11.23 -16.12 -2.21
N ALA A 740 -10.94 -16.98 -3.18
CA ALA A 740 -10.55 -18.36 -2.96
C ALA A 740 -9.31 -18.71 -3.78
N LYS A 741 -8.41 -19.50 -3.18
CA LYS A 741 -7.21 -20.05 -3.80
C LYS A 741 -6.85 -21.36 -3.09
N CYS A 742 -5.91 -22.13 -3.61
CA CYS A 742 -5.41 -23.33 -2.91
C CYS A 742 -4.91 -22.96 -1.51
N ASP A 743 -5.35 -23.72 -0.50
CA ASP A 743 -5.00 -23.62 0.92
C ASP A 743 -4.35 -24.91 1.42
N MET A 744 -3.81 -25.73 0.53
CA MET A 744 -3.20 -27.03 0.80
C MET A 744 -4.12 -28.03 1.51
N CYS A 745 -5.44 -27.76 1.50
CA CYS A 745 -6.45 -28.53 2.26
C CYS A 745 -6.08 -28.66 3.76
N ARG A 746 -5.67 -27.54 4.37
CA ARG A 746 -5.15 -27.45 5.75
C ARG A 746 -6.04 -28.13 6.80
N ASP A 747 -7.36 -28.10 6.59
CA ASP A 747 -8.34 -28.69 7.51
C ASP A 747 -8.42 -30.22 7.38
N LEU A 748 -7.70 -30.81 6.42
CA LEU A 748 -7.56 -32.24 6.24
C LEU A 748 -6.20 -32.70 6.79
N GLY A 749 -6.18 -33.38 7.92
CA GLY A 749 -4.95 -33.94 8.52
C GLY A 749 -4.18 -34.88 7.61
N SER A 750 -4.80 -35.35 6.51
CA SER A 750 -4.25 -36.29 5.54
C SER A 750 -3.54 -35.65 4.35
N GLY A 751 -3.44 -34.28 4.32
CA GLY A 751 -2.76 -33.53 3.26
C GLY A 751 -3.61 -33.23 2.02
N PRO A 752 -3.01 -32.68 0.94
CA PRO A 752 -3.72 -32.17 -0.22
C PRO A 752 -4.56 -33.22 -0.95
N ALA A 753 -5.87 -32.97 -1.07
CA ALA A 753 -6.83 -33.91 -1.68
C ALA A 753 -6.47 -34.24 -3.14
N CYS A 754 -5.97 -33.25 -3.91
CA CYS A 754 -5.59 -33.42 -5.31
C CYS A 754 -4.44 -34.43 -5.50
N VAL A 755 -3.46 -34.45 -4.58
CA VAL A 755 -2.34 -35.40 -4.63
C VAL A 755 -2.81 -36.79 -4.25
N ARG A 756 -3.60 -36.91 -3.18
CA ARG A 756 -4.11 -38.20 -2.71
C ARG A 756 -5.06 -38.91 -3.68
N ALA A 757 -5.84 -38.11 -4.41
CA ALA A 757 -6.81 -38.61 -5.36
C ALA A 757 -6.16 -39.08 -6.69
N CYS A 758 -4.89 -38.81 -6.90
CA CYS A 758 -4.20 -39.19 -8.12
C CYS A 758 -3.85 -40.69 -8.10
N PRO A 759 -4.47 -41.53 -8.95
CA PRO A 759 -4.29 -43.00 -8.88
C PRO A 759 -2.91 -43.47 -9.33
N THR A 760 -2.20 -42.67 -10.13
CA THR A 760 -0.88 -42.97 -10.68
C THR A 760 0.26 -42.27 -9.95
N GLY A 761 -0.05 -41.41 -8.98
CA GLY A 761 0.94 -40.56 -8.33
C GLY A 761 1.54 -39.45 -9.23
N ALA A 762 0.96 -39.23 -10.40
CA ALA A 762 1.41 -38.18 -11.33
C ALA A 762 1.33 -36.75 -10.71
N ALA A 763 0.33 -36.50 -9.86
CA ALA A 763 0.17 -35.20 -9.18
C ALA A 763 1.02 -35.18 -7.91
N MET A 764 1.96 -34.24 -7.82
CA MET A 764 2.88 -34.10 -6.69
C MET A 764 3.05 -32.64 -6.28
N ARG A 765 3.29 -32.39 -4.98
CA ARG A 765 3.66 -31.09 -4.45
C ARG A 765 5.14 -31.03 -4.13
N VAL A 766 5.83 -30.03 -4.66
CA VAL A 766 7.28 -29.88 -4.54
C VAL A 766 7.67 -28.43 -4.28
N ASN A 767 8.82 -28.23 -3.66
CA ASN A 767 9.47 -26.93 -3.59
C ASN A 767 10.38 -26.71 -4.81
N SER A 768 10.89 -25.48 -4.97
CA SER A 768 11.74 -25.08 -6.11
C SER A 768 13.02 -25.92 -6.23
N SER A 769 13.66 -26.31 -5.12
CA SER A 769 14.88 -27.13 -5.13
C SER A 769 14.61 -28.55 -5.58
N LYS A 770 13.51 -29.18 -5.15
CA LYS A 770 13.13 -30.54 -5.58
C LYS A 770 12.70 -30.57 -7.04
N LEU A 771 12.11 -29.48 -7.55
CA LEU A 771 11.80 -29.33 -8.98
C LEU A 771 13.06 -29.40 -9.84
N LEU A 772 14.14 -28.71 -9.44
CA LEU A 772 15.42 -28.77 -10.16
C LEU A 772 15.99 -30.20 -10.20
N GLN A 773 15.88 -30.95 -9.10
CA GLN A 773 16.31 -32.34 -9.03
C GLN A 773 15.48 -33.26 -9.96
N ILE A 774 14.15 -33.12 -9.96
CA ILE A 774 13.25 -33.85 -10.85
C ILE A 774 13.55 -33.57 -12.32
N ALA A 775 13.72 -32.29 -12.65
CA ALA A 775 14.03 -31.88 -14.00
C ALA A 775 15.42 -32.38 -14.48
N ALA A 776 16.39 -32.47 -13.58
CA ALA A 776 17.70 -33.06 -13.87
C ALA A 776 17.63 -34.59 -14.06
N ALA A 777 16.85 -35.29 -13.21
CA ALA A 777 16.70 -36.75 -13.27
C ALA A 777 15.96 -37.25 -14.52
N LYS A 778 15.04 -36.46 -15.09
CA LYS A 778 14.34 -36.80 -16.34
C LYS A 778 15.17 -36.53 -17.61
N ARG A 779 16.40 -36.03 -17.46
CA ARG A 779 17.35 -35.82 -18.55
C ARG A 779 18.29 -37.02 -18.77
N SER A 780 18.41 -37.90 -17.79
CA SER A 780 19.13 -39.16 -17.92
C SER A 780 18.23 -40.28 -18.50
#